data_e75de4a20d5f1b734f0000364ceb740a
#
_entry.id   e75de4a20d5f1b734f0000364ceb740a
#
_cell.length_a   1.000
_cell.length_b   1.000
_cell.length_c   1.000
_cell.angle_alpha   90.00
_cell.angle_beta   90.00
_cell.angle_gamma   90.00
#
_symmetry.space_group_name_H-M   'P 1'
#
loop_
_entity.id
_entity.type
_entity.pdbx_description
1 polymer ?
#
loop_
_entity_poly.entity_id
_entity_poly.type
_entity_poly.pdbx_seq_one_letter_code
_entity_poly.pdbx_strand_id
1 'polypeptide(L)'
;MSKLEVDQIDPQSGTTLTLGTSGDTVVVPSGVSLAPGGGLTLTGALAVDGGTIKLDGNYPTGSANVALGNTALDSLTSGNENTAVGNEALTANTSGCYNVAIGRSSVKCNTTGCSNTAVGMFTVATNTTGSSNTGLGRNALRANTTASNNTAVGFSSLCANTTGCKNTAVGDSSLNANTTGYTNVAIGHQSLFFNTTGVENTAIGQNALYCNNTADYNTAVGRSALLNNTTGDANTALGRCSLAANTTASSNTGLGYHSLCANTTGTQNVSIGSISSVTNTTGCYNTAVGHASLYNNTTGCRNTALGNFAGNDNTTANDNTSVGYFALKANTAANNTAVGGCAMICNTSGSTNTAIGQGALHCNTSGSENTAAGRRALYYNTTGICNIGVGRDALYLNTTGQSNTAVGRSALDANTTASNNTAVGRDALGANTTGTQNVAIGAYALDANTTASQNVAIGFDSLSISTTGTANTAVGFEAARNSTTSSSNTAIGFCALRTSTTGNLTTAVGAKALQDQTTGGCNTGFGYAALCTVTTGTDNVGIGIQAGDSITTGATGTYVGGYSGQSVTSGNGTYIGKNAGYNATTGINNVAVGLSAGNDIFNITDHSNRIVLSNNSATNAYIKIDWTVTSDKRDKTEIENVPHGLDFVNQLKPVSFKFKKSRENSIAHGLKKYGFLAQDILELEGDNNVIIDNENEENLKVTNSHLIPVLVNAIKELKARIEVLENE
;
A
#
# COMPACT_ATOMS: atom_id res chain seq x y z
N MET A 1 82.41 -73.97 -21.59
CA MET A 1 81.36 -74.02 -20.61
C MET A 1 81.20 -75.40 -20.13
N SER A 2 81.58 -75.72 -18.89
CA SER A 2 81.37 -77.02 -18.27
C SER A 2 79.94 -77.06 -17.70
N LYS A 3 79.11 -77.92 -18.29
CA LYS A 3 77.80 -78.27 -17.75
C LYS A 3 77.95 -79.29 -16.68
N LEU A 4 77.57 -78.95 -15.43
CA LEU A 4 77.52 -79.93 -14.35
C LEU A 4 76.07 -80.43 -14.26
N GLU A 5 75.82 -81.68 -14.64
CA GLU A 5 74.58 -82.40 -14.45
C GLU A 5 74.72 -83.29 -13.20
N VAL A 6 74.00 -82.93 -12.17
CA VAL A 6 73.97 -83.75 -10.92
C VAL A 6 72.51 -83.92 -10.52
N ASP A 7 72.12 -85.13 -10.22
CA ASP A 7 70.70 -85.43 -9.81
C ASP A 7 70.38 -84.93 -8.38
N GLN A 8 71.41 -84.70 -7.58
CA GLN A 8 71.26 -84.15 -6.24
C GLN A 8 72.56 -83.45 -5.81
N ILE A 9 72.50 -82.25 -5.25
CA ILE A 9 73.62 -81.58 -4.59
C ILE A 9 73.24 -81.46 -3.11
N ASP A 10 73.94 -82.28 -2.30
CA ASP A 10 73.81 -82.34 -0.81
C ASP A 10 75.04 -81.68 -0.18
N PRO A 11 74.94 -80.58 0.57
CA PRO A 11 76.09 -80.02 1.27
C PRO A 11 76.49 -80.92 2.49
N GLN A 12 77.65 -81.59 2.44
CA GLN A 12 78.13 -82.50 3.51
C GLN A 12 78.45 -81.78 4.84
N SER A 13 78.54 -80.52 4.90
CA SER A 13 78.67 -79.79 6.16
C SER A 13 78.47 -78.28 5.92
N GLY A 14 77.51 -77.66 6.54
CA GLY A 14 77.26 -76.27 6.45
C GLY A 14 75.91 -75.95 5.81
N THR A 15 75.33 -74.86 6.19
CA THR A 15 73.98 -74.45 5.81
C THR A 15 73.90 -73.68 4.53
N THR A 16 74.97 -73.56 3.73
CA THR A 16 74.99 -72.72 2.56
C THR A 16 75.60 -73.44 1.32
N LEU A 17 74.81 -73.56 0.25
CA LEU A 17 75.27 -73.95 -1.07
C LEU A 17 75.57 -72.68 -1.89
N THR A 18 76.78 -72.39 -2.25
CA THR A 18 77.13 -71.26 -3.11
C THR A 18 77.20 -71.74 -4.54
N LEU A 19 76.28 -71.26 -5.37
CA LEU A 19 76.26 -71.50 -6.81
C LEU A 19 76.73 -70.18 -7.54
N GLY A 20 77.89 -70.20 -8.08
CA GLY A 20 78.50 -69.11 -8.80
C GLY A 20 79.21 -68.06 -7.94
N THR A 21 80.03 -67.25 -8.54
CA THR A 21 80.73 -66.08 -7.98
C THR A 21 80.09 -64.75 -8.48
N SER A 22 80.58 -63.65 -8.00
CA SER A 22 80.03 -62.32 -8.44
C SER A 22 80.03 -62.21 -9.98
N GLY A 23 78.84 -62.02 -10.58
CA GLY A 23 78.65 -61.96 -12.03
C GLY A 23 78.08 -63.19 -12.72
N ASP A 24 77.96 -64.32 -11.99
CA ASP A 24 77.37 -65.56 -12.53
C ASP A 24 75.83 -65.55 -12.50
N THR A 25 75.22 -66.16 -13.50
CA THR A 25 73.76 -66.30 -13.63
C THR A 25 73.36 -67.75 -13.37
N VAL A 26 72.51 -68.00 -12.42
CA VAL A 26 71.85 -69.31 -12.19
C VAL A 26 70.54 -69.32 -13.01
N VAL A 27 70.52 -70.10 -14.09
CA VAL A 27 69.35 -70.28 -14.95
C VAL A 27 68.56 -71.49 -14.50
N VAL A 28 67.34 -71.31 -14.04
CA VAL A 28 66.38 -72.38 -13.78
C VAL A 28 65.55 -72.61 -15.04
N PRO A 29 65.60 -73.78 -15.68
CA PRO A 29 64.84 -74.03 -16.91
C PRO A 29 63.33 -73.86 -16.74
N SER A 30 62.64 -73.53 -17.85
CA SER A 30 61.18 -73.42 -17.88
C SER A 30 60.56 -74.76 -17.41
N GLY A 31 59.62 -74.67 -16.41
CA GLY A 31 58.96 -75.83 -15.82
C GLY A 31 59.64 -76.44 -14.58
N VAL A 32 60.76 -75.93 -14.16
CA VAL A 32 61.46 -76.30 -12.94
C VAL A 32 61.27 -75.28 -11.87
N SER A 33 60.94 -75.68 -10.64
CA SER A 33 60.76 -74.77 -9.51
C SER A 33 61.95 -74.90 -8.52
N LEU A 34 62.38 -73.79 -7.95
CA LEU A 34 63.18 -73.76 -6.74
C LEU A 34 62.20 -73.92 -5.56
N ALA A 35 62.22 -75.08 -4.90
CA ALA A 35 61.38 -75.32 -3.72
C ALA A 35 62.30 -75.43 -2.51
N PRO A 36 62.74 -74.38 -1.89
CA PRO A 36 63.52 -74.42 -0.67
C PRO A 36 62.63 -74.85 0.49
N GLY A 37 62.99 -75.85 1.27
CA GLY A 37 62.29 -76.31 2.47
C GLY A 37 62.28 -75.24 3.59
N GLY A 38 63.00 -74.17 3.47
CA GLY A 38 62.94 -72.89 4.21
C GLY A 38 62.88 -71.73 3.22
N GLY A 39 62.53 -70.52 3.58
CA GLY A 39 62.34 -69.39 2.67
C GLY A 39 63.60 -69.12 1.81
N LEU A 40 63.41 -68.62 0.58
CA LEU A 40 64.44 -68.03 -0.29
C LEU A 40 64.88 -66.71 0.24
N THR A 41 66.11 -66.54 0.76
CA THR A 41 66.62 -65.23 1.18
C THR A 41 67.51 -64.64 0.08
N LEU A 42 67.18 -63.55 -0.53
CA LEU A 42 68.00 -62.79 -1.45
C LEU A 42 68.65 -61.65 -0.70
N THR A 43 69.96 -61.55 -0.68
CA THR A 43 70.71 -60.41 -0.06
C THR A 43 70.91 -59.24 -0.99
N GLY A 44 70.40 -59.28 -2.20
CA GLY A 44 70.42 -58.23 -3.24
C GLY A 44 69.02 -57.99 -3.79
N ALA A 45 68.93 -57.12 -4.78
CA ALA A 45 67.67 -56.78 -5.49
C ALA A 45 67.21 -57.99 -6.33
N LEU A 46 65.92 -58.36 -6.26
CA LEU A 46 65.27 -59.25 -7.20
C LEU A 46 64.94 -58.48 -8.47
N ALA A 47 65.66 -58.63 -9.53
CA ALA A 47 65.33 -58.09 -10.85
C ALA A 47 64.62 -59.21 -11.66
N VAL A 48 63.41 -58.90 -12.11
CA VAL A 48 62.61 -59.77 -12.98
C VAL A 48 62.51 -59.06 -14.34
N ASP A 49 63.33 -59.56 -15.28
CA ASP A 49 63.34 -59.00 -16.65
C ASP A 49 62.29 -59.72 -17.49
N GLY A 50 61.23 -58.97 -17.79
CA GLY A 50 60.15 -59.42 -18.67
C GLY A 50 59.17 -60.46 -18.09
N GLY A 51 59.21 -60.73 -16.82
CA GLY A 51 58.38 -61.73 -16.13
C GLY A 51 57.44 -61.10 -15.06
N THR A 52 56.41 -61.85 -14.65
CA THR A 52 55.53 -61.47 -13.52
C THR A 52 56.05 -62.14 -12.22
N ILE A 53 56.26 -61.34 -11.17
CA ILE A 53 56.47 -61.92 -9.80
C ILE A 53 55.09 -62.40 -9.31
N LYS A 54 54.84 -63.73 -9.33
CA LYS A 54 53.65 -64.29 -8.72
C LYS A 54 54.01 -64.68 -7.27
N LEU A 55 53.30 -64.06 -6.36
CA LEU A 55 53.30 -64.43 -4.94
C LEU A 55 51.95 -65.13 -4.67
N ASP A 56 51.89 -66.41 -5.07
CA ASP A 56 50.74 -67.27 -4.78
C ASP A 56 50.93 -67.84 -3.34
N GLY A 57 50.39 -67.05 -2.39
CA GLY A 57 50.55 -67.42 -1.00
C GLY A 57 49.36 -68.14 -0.41
N ASN A 58 49.38 -69.38 -0.17
CA ASN A 58 48.68 -70.00 0.95
C ASN A 58 49.42 -69.67 2.24
N TYR A 59 49.50 -68.38 2.61
CA TYR A 59 50.26 -67.93 3.76
C TYR A 59 49.34 -67.43 4.87
N PRO A 60 49.50 -67.95 6.07
CA PRO A 60 49.68 -69.33 6.48
C PRO A 60 48.45 -70.21 6.27
N THR A 61 47.25 -69.65 6.09
CA THR A 61 45.96 -70.24 5.70
C THR A 61 45.10 -69.28 4.90
N GLY A 62 44.37 -69.73 3.88
CA GLY A 62 43.57 -68.91 3.01
C GLY A 62 44.18 -68.72 1.62
N SER A 63 43.36 -68.35 0.58
CA SER A 63 43.76 -68.26 -0.81
C SER A 63 43.99 -66.83 -1.28
N ALA A 64 44.86 -66.66 -2.27
CA ALA A 64 45.09 -65.38 -3.00
C ALA A 64 45.58 -64.21 -2.11
N ASN A 65 46.39 -64.46 -1.09
CA ASN A 65 46.97 -63.40 -0.25
C ASN A 65 48.41 -63.04 -0.73
N VAL A 66 48.72 -61.73 -0.63
CA VAL A 66 50.04 -61.13 -0.91
C VAL A 66 50.63 -60.58 0.40
N ALA A 67 51.77 -61.01 0.85
CA ALA A 67 52.45 -60.51 2.06
C ALA A 67 53.92 -60.15 1.72
N LEU A 68 54.29 -58.88 1.82
CA LEU A 68 55.66 -58.38 1.61
C LEU A 68 56.06 -57.46 2.77
N GLY A 69 56.89 -57.90 3.62
CA GLY A 69 57.39 -57.15 4.78
C GLY A 69 57.46 -57.92 6.05
N ASN A 70 58.26 -57.44 7.01
CA ASN A 70 58.41 -58.09 8.30
C ASN A 70 57.08 -58.14 9.07
N THR A 71 56.64 -59.32 9.52
CA THR A 71 55.33 -59.55 10.19
C THR A 71 54.07 -59.08 9.40
N ALA A 72 54.17 -59.06 8.07
CA ALA A 72 52.98 -58.80 7.22
C ALA A 72 52.09 -60.09 7.23
N LEU A 73 50.77 -59.93 7.55
CA LEU A 73 49.77 -61.02 7.63
C LEU A 73 50.10 -62.13 8.59
N ASP A 74 50.84 -61.88 9.64
CA ASP A 74 51.45 -62.95 10.52
C ASP A 74 50.40 -63.75 11.30
N SER A 75 49.26 -63.18 11.63
CA SER A 75 48.20 -63.82 12.41
C SER A 75 47.05 -64.43 11.58
N LEU A 76 47.20 -64.53 10.26
CA LEU A 76 46.09 -64.93 9.36
C LEU A 76 45.70 -66.37 9.60
N THR A 77 44.44 -66.66 9.83
CA THR A 77 43.86 -68.00 10.06
C THR A 77 42.94 -68.44 8.91
N SER A 78 42.10 -67.60 8.36
CA SER A 78 41.15 -68.03 7.33
C SER A 78 40.85 -66.93 6.30
N GLY A 79 41.42 -65.70 6.39
CA GLY A 79 41.12 -64.56 5.49
C GLY A 79 41.69 -64.77 4.09
N ASN A 80 40.96 -64.34 3.05
CA ASN A 80 41.31 -64.50 1.66
C ASN A 80 41.50 -63.17 0.95
N GLU A 81 42.23 -63.19 -0.15
CA GLU A 81 42.36 -62.05 -1.09
C GLU A 81 42.86 -60.74 -0.42
N ASN A 82 43.81 -60.87 0.51
CA ASN A 82 44.41 -59.72 1.18
C ASN A 82 45.77 -59.39 0.53
N THR A 83 46.06 -58.10 0.40
CA THR A 83 47.36 -57.57 -0.05
C THR A 83 47.99 -56.75 1.08
N ALA A 84 49.08 -57.24 1.65
CA ALA A 84 49.86 -56.60 2.71
C ALA A 84 51.29 -56.30 2.25
N VAL A 85 51.67 -55.04 2.10
CA VAL A 85 52.99 -54.58 1.68
C VAL A 85 53.55 -53.61 2.71
N GLY A 86 54.50 -53.95 3.48
CA GLY A 86 55.17 -53.16 4.50
C GLY A 86 55.32 -53.84 5.85
N ASN A 87 56.26 -53.35 6.67
CA ASN A 87 56.48 -53.87 8.01
C ASN A 87 55.17 -53.67 8.83
N GLU A 88 54.73 -54.78 9.48
CA GLU A 88 53.50 -54.84 10.29
C GLU A 88 52.22 -54.60 9.53
N ALA A 89 52.17 -54.71 8.23
CA ALA A 89 50.91 -54.55 7.46
C ALA A 89 50.00 -55.75 7.73
N LEU A 90 48.74 -55.52 8.15
CA LEU A 90 47.72 -56.53 8.48
C LEU A 90 48.19 -57.55 9.47
N THR A 91 49.13 -57.24 10.39
CA THR A 91 49.76 -58.22 11.31
C THR A 91 48.75 -59.04 12.14
N ALA A 92 47.69 -58.36 12.69
CA ALA A 92 46.71 -59.01 13.54
C ALA A 92 45.52 -59.62 12.78
N ASN A 93 45.50 -59.59 11.44
CA ASN A 93 44.38 -60.10 10.65
C ASN A 93 44.18 -61.55 10.78
N THR A 94 43.05 -62.05 11.28
CA THR A 94 42.72 -63.42 11.45
C THR A 94 41.82 -63.99 10.36
N SER A 95 40.64 -63.42 10.17
CA SER A 95 39.64 -63.86 9.18
C SER A 95 39.18 -62.82 8.22
N GLY A 96 39.68 -61.56 8.33
CA GLY A 96 39.30 -60.45 7.40
C GLY A 96 39.74 -60.74 5.97
N CYS A 97 38.87 -60.43 4.99
CA CYS A 97 39.08 -60.69 3.56
C CYS A 97 39.10 -59.41 2.75
N TYR A 98 39.67 -59.47 1.56
CA TYR A 98 39.65 -58.36 0.55
C TYR A 98 40.33 -57.09 1.05
N ASN A 99 41.26 -57.16 1.97
CA ASN A 99 41.97 -56.01 2.49
C ASN A 99 43.21 -55.65 1.68
N VAL A 100 43.45 -54.37 1.39
CA VAL A 100 44.67 -53.85 0.81
C VAL A 100 45.38 -52.97 1.84
N ALA A 101 46.56 -53.37 2.30
CA ALA A 101 47.35 -52.61 3.25
C ALA A 101 48.75 -52.37 2.69
N ILE A 102 49.07 -51.16 2.29
CA ILE A 102 50.36 -50.75 1.74
C ILE A 102 50.99 -49.65 2.61
N GLY A 103 52.08 -50.02 3.31
CA GLY A 103 52.80 -49.11 4.19
C GLY A 103 53.03 -49.67 5.57
N ARG A 104 53.99 -49.11 6.31
CA ARG A 104 54.34 -49.56 7.66
C ARG A 104 53.12 -49.43 8.58
N SER A 105 52.80 -50.53 9.29
CA SER A 105 51.71 -50.66 10.27
C SER A 105 50.33 -50.21 9.65
N SER A 106 50.15 -50.39 8.36
CA SER A 106 48.87 -50.20 7.69
C SER A 106 47.91 -51.31 8.08
N VAL A 107 46.67 -50.98 8.52
CA VAL A 107 45.64 -51.94 9.01
C VAL A 107 46.15 -52.93 10.05
N LYS A 108 47.15 -52.55 10.89
CA LYS A 108 47.89 -53.39 11.80
C LYS A 108 47.03 -54.24 12.73
N CYS A 109 46.03 -53.64 13.38
CA CYS A 109 45.18 -54.24 14.40
C CYS A 109 43.92 -54.95 13.86
N ASN A 110 43.71 -55.01 12.57
CA ASN A 110 42.55 -55.68 11.98
C ASN A 110 42.47 -57.14 12.36
N THR A 111 41.32 -57.58 12.82
CA THR A 111 41.09 -59.00 13.12
C THR A 111 40.13 -59.65 12.11
N THR A 112 38.93 -59.14 11.98
CA THR A 112 37.87 -59.71 11.14
C THR A 112 37.32 -58.68 10.06
N GLY A 113 37.74 -57.41 10.08
CA GLY A 113 37.29 -56.43 9.15
C GLY A 113 37.66 -56.76 7.70
N CYS A 114 36.71 -56.56 6.77
CA CYS A 114 36.86 -56.91 5.36
C CYS A 114 36.80 -55.65 4.44
N SER A 115 37.33 -55.80 3.23
CA SER A 115 37.25 -54.82 2.17
C SER A 115 37.86 -53.47 2.55
N ASN A 116 38.85 -53.39 3.38
CA ASN A 116 39.54 -52.16 3.72
C ASN A 116 40.71 -51.90 2.75
N THR A 117 40.81 -50.70 2.25
CA THR A 117 41.91 -50.20 1.40
C THR A 117 42.74 -49.19 2.17
N ALA A 118 43.98 -49.46 2.49
CA ALA A 118 44.85 -48.58 3.25
C ALA A 118 46.22 -48.40 2.59
N VAL A 119 46.56 -47.22 2.18
CA VAL A 119 47.86 -46.92 1.59
C VAL A 119 48.54 -45.76 2.32
N GLY A 120 49.60 -46.02 3.01
CA GLY A 120 50.33 -45.05 3.82
C GLY A 120 50.74 -45.60 5.20
N MET A 121 51.68 -44.94 5.86
CA MET A 121 52.16 -45.33 7.18
C MET A 121 51.10 -45.05 8.25
N PHE A 122 50.83 -46.07 9.11
CA PHE A 122 49.80 -46.00 10.17
C PHE A 122 48.35 -45.69 9.66
N THR A 123 48.07 -46.05 8.43
CA THR A 123 46.72 -45.86 7.83
C THR A 123 45.80 -46.98 8.35
N VAL A 124 44.59 -46.62 8.85
CA VAL A 124 43.61 -47.60 9.43
C VAL A 124 44.19 -48.45 10.52
N ALA A 125 45.21 -47.96 11.23
CA ALA A 125 46.13 -48.81 12.03
C ALA A 125 45.46 -49.57 13.18
N THR A 126 44.50 -48.99 13.90
CA THR A 126 43.83 -49.60 15.06
C THR A 126 42.50 -50.27 14.72
N ASN A 127 42.15 -50.39 13.45
CA ASN A 127 40.90 -51.06 13.03
C ASN A 127 40.91 -52.52 13.51
N THR A 128 39.81 -52.94 14.13
CA THR A 128 39.62 -54.29 14.55
C THR A 128 38.60 -55.06 13.70
N THR A 129 37.38 -54.61 13.65
CA THR A 129 36.26 -55.24 12.93
C THR A 129 35.62 -54.34 11.83
N GLY A 130 36.02 -53.12 11.75
CA GLY A 130 35.49 -52.21 10.76
C GLY A 130 35.76 -52.59 9.30
N SER A 131 34.79 -52.51 8.44
CA SER A 131 34.83 -52.93 7.04
C SER A 131 34.60 -51.85 6.05
N SER A 132 35.03 -52.04 4.80
CA SER A 132 34.77 -51.09 3.69
C SER A 132 35.34 -49.69 3.96
N ASN A 133 36.45 -49.57 4.63
CA ASN A 133 37.13 -48.29 4.83
C ASN A 133 38.23 -48.09 3.79
N THR A 134 38.30 -46.86 3.27
CA THR A 134 39.37 -46.44 2.37
C THR A 134 40.24 -45.41 3.06
N GLY A 135 41.49 -45.69 3.31
CA GLY A 135 42.49 -44.78 3.85
C GLY A 135 43.63 -44.55 2.85
N LEU A 136 43.92 -43.34 2.47
CA LEU A 136 45.05 -42.99 1.59
C LEU A 136 45.82 -41.82 2.18
N GLY A 137 46.96 -42.06 2.73
CA GLY A 137 47.82 -41.05 3.36
C GLY A 137 48.30 -41.48 4.75
N ARG A 138 49.39 -40.88 5.22
CA ARG A 138 49.94 -41.15 6.56
C ARG A 138 48.89 -40.77 7.62
N ASN A 139 48.65 -41.66 8.58
CA ASN A 139 47.67 -41.52 9.68
C ASN A 139 46.20 -41.37 9.24
N ALA A 140 45.84 -41.61 7.99
CA ALA A 140 44.43 -41.61 7.59
C ALA A 140 43.66 -42.70 8.32
N LEU A 141 42.51 -42.38 8.97
CA LEU A 141 41.71 -43.32 9.77
C LEU A 141 42.52 -44.06 10.85
N ARG A 142 43.57 -43.43 11.39
CA ARG A 142 44.50 -44.09 12.29
C ARG A 142 43.82 -44.75 13.48
N ALA A 143 42.90 -44.04 14.17
CA ALA A 143 42.26 -44.52 15.40
C ALA A 143 40.96 -45.30 15.14
N ASN A 144 40.61 -45.60 13.89
CA ASN A 144 39.40 -46.38 13.58
C ASN A 144 39.40 -47.70 14.27
N THR A 145 38.34 -48.07 14.98
CA THR A 145 38.26 -49.41 15.68
C THR A 145 37.21 -50.28 15.01
N THR A 146 35.96 -49.95 15.08
CA THR A 146 34.85 -50.78 14.59
C THR A 146 34.06 -50.12 13.47
N ALA A 147 34.36 -48.85 13.15
CA ALA A 147 33.61 -48.09 12.16
C ALA A 147 33.83 -48.60 10.73
N SER A 148 32.76 -48.52 9.93
CA SER A 148 32.75 -49.02 8.55
C SER A 148 32.34 -47.93 7.57
N ASN A 149 32.64 -48.16 6.28
CA ASN A 149 32.23 -47.29 5.17
C ASN A 149 32.82 -45.89 5.23
N ASN A 150 34.01 -45.70 5.77
CA ASN A 150 34.67 -44.39 5.78
C ASN A 150 35.68 -44.27 4.64
N THR A 151 35.76 -43.06 4.05
CA THR A 151 36.78 -42.72 3.08
C THR A 151 37.65 -41.59 3.64
N ALA A 152 38.94 -41.79 3.77
CA ALA A 152 39.89 -40.81 4.26
C ALA A 152 41.11 -40.71 3.30
N VAL A 153 41.26 -39.57 2.64
CA VAL A 153 42.34 -39.30 1.71
C VAL A 153 43.10 -38.02 2.12
N GLY A 154 44.32 -38.16 2.50
CA GLY A 154 45.18 -37.06 2.95
C GLY A 154 45.94 -37.38 4.25
N PHE A 155 46.95 -36.59 4.56
CA PHE A 155 47.66 -36.68 5.83
C PHE A 155 46.70 -36.44 7.00
N SER A 156 46.68 -37.36 7.97
CA SER A 156 45.85 -37.28 9.17
C SER A 156 44.35 -37.01 8.92
N SER A 157 43.82 -37.34 7.74
CA SER A 157 42.36 -37.27 7.48
C SER A 157 41.64 -38.32 8.34
N LEU A 158 40.53 -37.91 9.01
CA LEU A 158 39.73 -38.76 9.90
C LEU A 158 40.54 -39.50 10.96
N CYS A 159 41.62 -38.87 11.44
CA CYS A 159 42.66 -39.52 12.23
C CYS A 159 42.16 -40.08 13.58
N ALA A 160 41.31 -39.34 14.31
CA ALA A 160 40.81 -39.71 15.64
C ALA A 160 39.52 -40.55 15.61
N ASN A 161 38.98 -40.89 14.44
CA ASN A 161 37.71 -41.60 14.30
C ASN A 161 37.78 -42.98 15.01
N THR A 162 36.81 -43.26 15.85
CA THR A 162 36.75 -44.59 16.54
C THR A 162 35.59 -45.43 16.02
N THR A 163 34.35 -44.95 16.19
CA THR A 163 33.13 -45.68 15.85
C THR A 163 32.25 -44.95 14.81
N GLY A 164 32.61 -43.73 14.39
CA GLY A 164 31.86 -42.96 13.40
C GLY A 164 31.93 -43.62 12.01
N CYS A 165 30.79 -43.91 11.41
CA CYS A 165 30.70 -44.61 10.13
C CYS A 165 30.22 -43.67 8.99
N LYS A 166 30.42 -44.10 7.74
CA LYS A 166 29.97 -43.43 6.52
C LYS A 166 30.49 -41.96 6.37
N ASN A 167 31.67 -41.67 6.87
CA ASN A 167 32.32 -40.39 6.72
C ASN A 167 33.19 -40.35 5.45
N THR A 168 33.22 -39.21 4.77
CA THR A 168 34.13 -38.95 3.67
C THR A 168 35.04 -37.77 4.04
N ALA A 169 36.32 -37.99 4.15
CA ALA A 169 37.31 -36.98 4.48
C ALA A 169 38.43 -36.93 3.40
N VAL A 170 38.50 -35.83 2.65
CA VAL A 170 39.50 -35.65 1.58
C VAL A 170 40.25 -34.33 1.79
N GLY A 171 41.52 -34.44 2.10
CA GLY A 171 42.39 -33.29 2.37
C GLY A 171 43.27 -33.50 3.60
N ASP A 172 44.34 -32.72 3.69
CA ASP A 172 45.19 -32.73 4.88
C ASP A 172 44.37 -32.31 6.10
N SER A 173 44.38 -33.16 7.14
CA SER A 173 43.70 -32.93 8.42
C SER A 173 42.19 -32.70 8.33
N SER A 174 41.55 -33.19 7.27
CA SER A 174 40.08 -33.12 7.15
C SER A 174 39.43 -34.06 8.15
N LEU A 175 38.38 -33.62 8.86
CA LEU A 175 37.65 -34.37 9.87
C LEU A 175 38.56 -35.03 10.94
N ASN A 176 39.64 -34.34 11.27
CA ASN A 176 40.75 -34.92 12.07
C ASN A 176 40.32 -35.42 13.47
N ALA A 177 39.56 -34.59 14.21
CA ALA A 177 39.18 -34.88 15.61
C ALA A 177 37.90 -35.71 15.75
N ASN A 178 37.26 -36.15 14.66
CA ASN A 178 36.03 -36.93 14.72
C ASN A 178 36.21 -38.20 15.52
N THR A 179 35.34 -38.48 16.46
CA THR A 179 35.36 -39.70 17.25
C THR A 179 34.20 -40.65 16.92
N THR A 180 32.98 -40.19 17.10
CA THR A 180 31.75 -40.95 16.89
C THR A 180 30.81 -40.38 15.86
N GLY A 181 31.08 -39.14 15.38
CA GLY A 181 30.27 -38.50 14.32
C GLY A 181 30.20 -39.34 13.05
N TYR A 182 29.06 -39.42 12.42
CA TYR A 182 28.81 -40.26 11.25
C TYR A 182 28.17 -39.50 10.10
N THR A 183 28.26 -40.03 8.90
CA THR A 183 27.66 -39.46 7.66
C THR A 183 28.16 -38.05 7.37
N ASN A 184 29.37 -37.68 7.75
CA ASN A 184 29.94 -36.36 7.47
C ASN A 184 30.74 -36.38 6.15
N VAL A 185 30.71 -35.30 5.40
CA VAL A 185 31.52 -35.05 4.22
C VAL A 185 32.46 -33.87 4.48
N ALA A 186 33.75 -34.08 4.46
CA ALA A 186 34.76 -33.06 4.68
C ALA A 186 35.79 -33.08 3.53
N ILE A 187 35.76 -32.08 2.65
CA ILE A 187 36.67 -31.98 1.50
C ILE A 187 37.44 -30.66 1.55
N GLY A 188 38.73 -30.74 1.74
CA GLY A 188 39.62 -29.57 1.84
C GLY A 188 40.53 -29.61 3.06
N HIS A 189 41.62 -28.83 3.03
CA HIS A 189 42.54 -28.71 4.16
C HIS A 189 41.78 -28.21 5.40
N GLN A 190 41.86 -29.00 6.50
CA GLN A 190 41.25 -28.71 7.80
C GLN A 190 39.73 -28.49 7.74
N SER A 191 39.01 -29.04 6.76
CA SER A 191 37.55 -29.02 6.78
C SER A 191 37.02 -29.90 7.90
N LEU A 192 36.03 -29.44 8.65
CA LEU A 192 35.44 -30.15 9.81
C LEU A 192 36.46 -30.60 10.87
N PHE A 193 37.54 -29.82 11.05
CA PHE A 193 38.71 -30.26 11.79
C PHE A 193 38.41 -30.68 13.24
N PHE A 194 37.67 -29.86 14.02
CA PHE A 194 37.35 -30.11 15.44
C PHE A 194 36.07 -30.92 15.69
N ASN A 195 35.40 -31.39 14.64
CA ASN A 195 34.20 -32.21 14.85
C ASN A 195 34.51 -33.44 15.69
N THR A 196 33.75 -33.63 16.78
CA THR A 196 33.91 -34.83 17.63
C THR A 196 32.76 -35.81 17.46
N THR A 197 31.52 -35.35 17.65
CA THR A 197 30.31 -36.18 17.62
C THR A 197 29.29 -35.71 16.60
N GLY A 198 29.46 -34.51 16.00
CA GLY A 198 28.50 -33.95 15.04
C GLY A 198 28.28 -34.84 13.82
N VAL A 199 27.04 -34.95 13.37
CA VAL A 199 26.59 -35.85 12.32
C VAL A 199 25.99 -35.13 11.12
N GLU A 200 26.00 -35.79 9.97
CA GLU A 200 25.35 -35.32 8.74
C GLU A 200 25.79 -33.91 8.30
N ASN A 201 27.03 -33.54 8.56
CA ASN A 201 27.59 -32.25 8.12
C ASN A 201 28.30 -32.40 6.78
N THR A 202 28.17 -31.40 5.92
CA THR A 202 28.92 -31.29 4.65
C THR A 202 29.80 -30.03 4.69
N ALA A 203 31.12 -30.24 4.64
CA ALA A 203 32.13 -29.19 4.65
C ALA A 203 33.04 -29.30 3.43
N ILE A 204 32.95 -28.40 2.49
CA ILE A 204 33.75 -28.38 1.25
C ILE A 204 34.51 -27.05 1.14
N GLY A 205 35.78 -27.09 1.26
CA GLY A 205 36.68 -25.93 1.18
C GLY A 205 37.64 -25.85 2.37
N GLN A 206 38.75 -25.11 2.22
CA GLN A 206 39.70 -24.88 3.30
C GLN A 206 39.01 -24.28 4.52
N ASN A 207 39.17 -24.89 5.70
CA ASN A 207 38.58 -24.44 6.98
C ASN A 207 37.05 -24.32 6.97
N ALA A 208 36.34 -24.98 6.09
CA ALA A 208 34.87 -25.05 6.16
C ALA A 208 34.48 -25.84 7.43
N LEU A 209 33.56 -25.32 8.25
CA LEU A 209 33.14 -25.90 9.54
C LEU A 209 34.31 -26.24 10.48
N TYR A 210 35.38 -25.46 10.46
CA TYR A 210 36.62 -25.78 11.17
C TYR A 210 36.41 -26.04 12.67
N CYS A 211 35.66 -25.15 13.37
CA CYS A 211 35.41 -25.24 14.82
C CYS A 211 34.18 -26.09 15.17
N ASN A 212 33.49 -26.72 14.22
CA ASN A 212 32.33 -27.55 14.54
C ASN A 212 32.71 -28.63 15.54
N ASN A 213 32.02 -28.70 16.65
CA ASN A 213 32.32 -29.69 17.66
C ASN A 213 31.26 -30.82 17.73
N THR A 214 30.03 -30.43 18.02
CA THR A 214 28.91 -31.36 18.23
C THR A 214 27.70 -31.05 17.33
N ALA A 215 27.78 -30.01 16.53
CA ALA A 215 26.63 -29.53 15.74
C ALA A 215 26.34 -30.44 14.53
N ASP A 216 25.06 -30.57 14.21
CA ASP A 216 24.54 -31.47 13.20
C ASP A 216 23.93 -30.74 12.00
N TYR A 217 23.78 -31.44 10.88
CA TYR A 217 23.02 -31.01 9.70
C TYR A 217 23.51 -29.72 9.04
N ASN A 218 24.76 -29.35 9.22
CA ASN A 218 25.30 -28.13 8.63
C ASN A 218 25.89 -28.40 7.22
N THR A 219 25.64 -27.48 6.30
CA THR A 219 26.23 -27.48 4.96
C THR A 219 27.10 -26.23 4.78
N ALA A 220 28.39 -26.38 4.62
CA ALA A 220 29.37 -25.35 4.42
C ALA A 220 30.20 -25.60 3.15
N VAL A 221 30.02 -24.76 2.13
CA VAL A 221 30.74 -24.84 0.87
C VAL A 221 31.46 -23.52 0.59
N GLY A 222 32.75 -23.53 0.64
CA GLY A 222 33.62 -22.37 0.44
C GLY A 222 34.66 -22.21 1.53
N ARG A 223 35.74 -21.49 1.23
CA ARG A 223 36.79 -21.21 2.22
C ARG A 223 36.23 -20.50 3.44
N SER A 224 36.46 -21.04 4.62
CA SER A 224 36.01 -20.48 5.90
C SER A 224 34.49 -20.26 6.02
N ALA A 225 33.69 -21.02 5.28
CA ALA A 225 32.25 -21.07 5.49
C ALA A 225 31.95 -21.75 6.85
N LEU A 226 31.09 -21.12 7.67
CA LEU A 226 30.78 -21.57 9.05
C LEU A 226 32.05 -21.85 9.90
N LEU A 227 33.10 -21.06 9.75
CA LEU A 227 34.40 -21.27 10.36
C LEU A 227 34.32 -21.51 11.85
N ASN A 228 33.61 -20.65 12.59
CA ASN A 228 33.56 -20.64 14.06
C ASN A 228 32.33 -21.37 14.65
N ASN A 229 31.55 -22.08 13.83
CA ASN A 229 30.37 -22.78 14.33
C ASN A 229 30.81 -23.87 15.34
N THR A 230 30.21 -23.88 16.52
CA THR A 230 30.51 -24.88 17.54
C THR A 230 29.35 -25.84 17.78
N THR A 231 28.18 -25.32 18.07
CA THR A 231 26.97 -26.09 18.43
C THR A 231 25.72 -25.68 17.66
N GLY A 232 25.83 -24.76 16.67
CA GLY A 232 24.68 -24.32 15.84
C GLY A 232 24.34 -25.37 14.78
N ASP A 233 23.11 -25.85 14.75
CA ASP A 233 22.60 -26.87 13.86
C ASP A 233 21.91 -26.34 12.63
N ALA A 234 21.81 -27.15 11.60
CA ALA A 234 20.98 -26.93 10.42
C ALA A 234 21.28 -25.59 9.69
N ASN A 235 22.54 -25.16 9.66
CA ASN A 235 22.96 -23.98 8.93
C ASN A 235 23.42 -24.32 7.51
N THR A 236 23.10 -23.51 6.55
CA THR A 236 23.59 -23.63 5.17
C THR A 236 24.44 -22.42 4.82
N ALA A 237 25.70 -22.60 4.54
CA ALA A 237 26.64 -21.55 4.13
C ALA A 237 27.29 -21.92 2.78
N LEU A 238 27.00 -21.15 1.75
CA LEU A 238 27.63 -21.32 0.45
C LEU A 238 28.33 -20.03 0.02
N GLY A 239 29.60 -19.99 0.02
CA GLY A 239 30.45 -18.87 -0.33
C GLY A 239 31.59 -18.65 0.64
N ARG A 240 32.64 -17.93 0.20
CA ARG A 240 33.78 -17.61 1.07
C ARG A 240 33.31 -16.76 2.26
N CYS A 241 33.65 -17.18 3.46
CA CYS A 241 33.34 -16.55 4.74
C CYS A 241 31.84 -16.33 4.97
N SER A 242 30.96 -17.10 4.33
CA SER A 242 29.53 -17.10 4.66
C SER A 242 29.34 -17.65 6.06
N LEU A 243 28.57 -16.97 6.93
CA LEU A 243 28.32 -17.37 8.32
C LEU A 243 29.63 -17.66 9.14
N ALA A 244 30.72 -16.94 8.81
CA ALA A 244 32.04 -17.30 9.38
C ALA A 244 32.13 -17.12 10.88
N ALA A 245 31.45 -16.13 11.46
CA ALA A 245 31.44 -15.86 12.90
C ALA A 245 30.35 -16.64 13.68
N ASN A 246 29.52 -17.43 13.00
CA ASN A 246 28.45 -18.20 13.66
C ASN A 246 29.02 -19.10 14.75
N THR A 247 28.49 -19.07 15.94
CA THR A 247 28.94 -19.92 17.04
C THR A 247 27.91 -20.94 17.46
N THR A 248 26.75 -20.49 17.93
CA THR A 248 25.68 -21.32 18.49
C THR A 248 24.37 -21.21 17.75
N ALA A 249 24.28 -20.27 16.77
CA ALA A 249 23.03 -20.03 16.07
C ALA A 249 22.68 -21.12 15.08
N SER A 250 21.39 -21.43 14.99
CA SER A 250 20.85 -22.51 14.15
C SER A 250 19.92 -22.01 13.07
N SER A 251 19.72 -22.85 12.06
CA SER A 251 18.73 -22.63 11.01
C SER A 251 18.98 -21.37 10.16
N ASN A 252 20.22 -20.98 9.95
CA ASN A 252 20.57 -19.86 9.08
C ASN A 252 20.96 -20.35 7.68
N THR A 253 20.57 -19.59 6.67
CA THR A 253 21.00 -19.78 5.29
C THR A 253 21.81 -18.58 4.83
N GLY A 254 23.08 -18.77 4.54
CA GLY A 254 23.97 -17.77 3.97
C GLY A 254 24.48 -18.19 2.60
N LEU A 255 24.08 -17.52 1.54
CA LEU A 255 24.51 -17.80 0.17
C LEU A 255 25.15 -16.56 -0.45
N GLY A 256 26.45 -16.57 -0.62
CA GLY A 256 27.22 -15.49 -1.22
C GLY A 256 28.51 -15.18 -0.44
N TYR A 257 29.38 -14.39 -1.07
CA TYR A 257 30.60 -13.88 -0.46
C TYR A 257 30.26 -13.02 0.78
N HIS A 258 30.80 -13.40 1.98
CA HIS A 258 30.56 -12.72 3.24
C HIS A 258 29.08 -12.55 3.65
N SER A 259 28.17 -13.39 3.14
CA SER A 259 26.76 -13.38 3.58
C SER A 259 26.67 -13.81 5.05
N LEU A 260 25.97 -13.04 5.90
CA LEU A 260 25.86 -13.25 7.35
C LEU A 260 27.22 -13.46 8.06
N CYS A 261 28.27 -12.82 7.57
CA CYS A 261 29.63 -13.10 8.03
C CYS A 261 29.84 -12.88 9.54
N ALA A 262 29.25 -11.81 10.12
CA ALA A 262 29.39 -11.46 11.52
C ALA A 262 28.34 -12.11 12.44
N ASN A 263 27.43 -12.93 11.92
CA ASN A 263 26.38 -13.54 12.74
C ASN A 263 26.99 -14.44 13.82
N THR A 264 26.60 -14.22 15.07
CA THR A 264 27.07 -15.01 16.19
C THR A 264 25.99 -15.93 16.76
N THR A 265 24.89 -15.34 17.23
CA THR A 265 23.76 -16.03 17.88
C THR A 265 22.40 -15.79 17.23
N GLY A 266 22.33 -14.98 16.16
CA GLY A 266 21.09 -14.75 15.41
C GLY A 266 20.63 -15.99 14.66
N THR A 267 19.39 -16.43 14.87
CA THR A 267 18.81 -17.64 14.31
C THR A 267 17.80 -17.39 13.21
N GLN A 268 17.56 -18.41 12.37
CA GLN A 268 16.50 -18.40 11.35
C GLN A 268 16.59 -17.23 10.38
N ASN A 269 17.80 -16.86 9.99
CA ASN A 269 18.04 -15.84 8.99
C ASN A 269 18.28 -16.47 7.61
N VAL A 270 17.74 -15.85 6.57
CA VAL A 270 18.03 -16.17 5.18
C VAL A 270 18.75 -14.97 4.53
N SER A 271 19.97 -15.19 4.07
CA SER A 271 20.79 -14.14 3.48
C SER A 271 21.42 -14.61 2.16
N ILE A 272 20.96 -14.08 1.05
CA ILE A 272 21.37 -14.48 -0.30
C ILE A 272 21.92 -13.27 -1.06
N GLY A 273 23.17 -13.29 -1.38
CA GLY A 273 23.86 -12.21 -2.10
C GLY A 273 25.23 -11.89 -1.49
N SER A 274 26.09 -11.26 -2.28
CA SER A 274 27.38 -10.76 -1.77
C SER A 274 27.14 -9.72 -0.68
N ILE A 275 27.82 -9.86 0.45
CA ILE A 275 27.77 -8.97 1.62
C ILE A 275 26.35 -8.65 2.14
N SER A 276 25.38 -9.54 1.88
CA SER A 276 24.05 -9.40 2.47
C SER A 276 24.12 -9.71 3.97
N SER A 277 23.44 -8.89 4.79
CA SER A 277 23.42 -8.99 6.26
C SER A 277 24.80 -9.19 6.90
N VAL A 278 25.83 -8.59 6.31
CA VAL A 278 27.22 -8.87 6.69
C VAL A 278 27.55 -8.55 8.13
N THR A 279 26.92 -7.52 8.71
CA THR A 279 27.14 -7.06 10.09
C THR A 279 26.16 -7.64 11.10
N ASN A 280 25.20 -8.47 10.68
CA ASN A 280 24.24 -9.07 11.61
C ASN A 280 24.98 -9.84 12.70
N THR A 281 24.68 -9.57 13.95
CA THR A 281 25.28 -10.29 15.11
C THR A 281 24.29 -11.19 15.81
N THR A 282 23.19 -10.63 16.28
CA THR A 282 22.16 -11.32 17.08
C THR A 282 20.75 -11.21 16.48
N GLY A 283 20.57 -10.45 15.40
CA GLY A 283 19.28 -10.32 14.73
C GLY A 283 18.73 -11.63 14.19
N CYS A 284 17.46 -11.91 14.41
CA CYS A 284 16.80 -13.18 14.08
C CYS A 284 15.65 -13.00 13.08
N TYR A 285 15.29 -14.08 12.39
CA TYR A 285 14.13 -14.12 11.49
C TYR A 285 14.21 -13.12 10.33
N ASN A 286 15.40 -12.75 9.89
CA ASN A 286 15.58 -11.81 8.80
C ASN A 286 15.68 -12.55 7.46
N THR A 287 15.08 -12.00 6.42
CA THR A 287 15.25 -12.45 5.04
C THR A 287 15.91 -11.34 4.22
N ALA A 288 17.11 -11.56 3.75
CA ALA A 288 17.90 -10.62 2.96
C ALA A 288 18.31 -11.24 1.63
N VAL A 289 17.80 -10.77 0.52
CA VAL A 289 18.13 -11.28 -0.81
C VAL A 289 18.56 -10.12 -1.73
N GLY A 290 19.80 -10.13 -2.13
CA GLY A 290 20.41 -9.10 -2.98
C GLY A 290 21.75 -8.63 -2.45
N HIS A 291 22.55 -7.99 -3.31
CA HIS A 291 23.82 -7.40 -2.91
C HIS A 291 23.61 -6.34 -1.81
N ALA A 292 24.32 -6.45 -0.70
CA ALA A 292 24.27 -5.51 0.42
C ALA A 292 22.86 -5.26 0.98
N SER A 293 21.93 -6.20 0.84
CA SER A 293 20.64 -6.16 1.52
C SER A 293 20.83 -6.32 3.03
N LEU A 294 20.13 -5.53 3.86
CA LEU A 294 20.31 -5.49 5.34
C LEU A 294 21.79 -5.42 5.78
N TYR A 295 22.63 -4.71 5.00
CA TYR A 295 24.08 -4.68 5.20
C TYR A 295 24.49 -4.31 6.63
N ASN A 296 23.95 -3.21 7.18
CA ASN A 296 24.28 -2.67 8.49
C ASN A 296 23.42 -3.23 9.64
N ASN A 297 22.54 -4.21 9.37
CA ASN A 297 21.72 -4.79 10.44
C ASN A 297 22.62 -5.49 11.49
N THR A 298 22.45 -5.15 12.74
CA THR A 298 23.19 -5.77 13.86
C THR A 298 22.30 -6.67 14.71
N THR A 299 21.23 -6.11 15.25
CA THR A 299 20.31 -6.76 16.19
C THR A 299 18.85 -6.77 15.73
N GLY A 300 18.52 -6.05 14.65
CA GLY A 300 17.16 -5.98 14.12
C GLY A 300 16.60 -7.35 13.69
N CYS A 301 15.37 -7.64 14.05
CA CYS A 301 14.69 -8.91 13.82
C CYS A 301 13.46 -8.74 12.91
N ARG A 302 13.04 -9.85 12.27
CA ARG A 302 11.83 -9.93 11.45
C ARG A 302 11.80 -8.94 10.29
N ASN A 303 12.97 -8.64 9.72
CA ASN A 303 13.07 -7.77 8.56
C ASN A 303 13.11 -8.59 7.26
N THR A 304 12.40 -8.14 6.26
CA THR A 304 12.44 -8.69 4.90
C THR A 304 13.05 -7.67 3.96
N ALA A 305 14.16 -8.00 3.33
CA ALA A 305 14.84 -7.16 2.36
C ALA A 305 15.10 -7.93 1.07
N LEU A 306 14.44 -7.55 -0.01
CA LEU A 306 14.56 -8.17 -1.32
C LEU A 306 14.96 -7.13 -2.37
N GLY A 307 16.20 -7.11 -2.76
CA GLY A 307 16.77 -6.19 -3.75
C GLY A 307 18.14 -5.66 -3.33
N ASN A 308 18.91 -5.14 -4.30
CA ASN A 308 20.20 -4.53 -4.01
C ASN A 308 20.03 -3.32 -3.09
N PHE A 309 20.79 -3.28 -2.02
CA PHE A 309 20.75 -2.24 -0.96
C PHE A 309 19.37 -2.05 -0.29
N ALA A 310 18.47 -3.03 -0.38
CA ALA A 310 17.21 -2.98 0.35
C ALA A 310 17.48 -3.03 1.87
N GLY A 311 16.90 -2.11 2.65
CA GLY A 311 17.09 -2.02 4.10
C GLY A 311 18.54 -1.83 4.55
N ASN A 312 19.40 -1.28 3.70
CA ASN A 312 20.86 -1.28 3.88
C ASN A 312 21.34 -0.73 5.22
N ASP A 313 20.85 0.45 5.63
CA ASP A 313 21.30 1.17 6.83
C ASP A 313 20.47 0.81 8.08
N ASN A 314 19.58 -0.18 8.00
CA ASN A 314 18.88 -0.68 9.17
C ASN A 314 19.89 -1.28 10.17
N THR A 315 19.93 -0.79 11.39
CA THR A 315 20.84 -1.30 12.41
C THR A 315 20.15 -2.19 13.44
N THR A 316 19.11 -1.69 14.06
CA THR A 316 18.43 -2.33 15.19
C THR A 316 16.91 -2.43 15.01
N ALA A 317 16.36 -1.80 13.98
CA ALA A 317 14.91 -1.75 13.79
C ALA A 317 14.32 -3.11 13.33
N ASN A 318 13.11 -3.38 13.79
CA ASN A 318 12.40 -4.63 13.56
C ASN A 318 11.22 -4.44 12.61
N ASP A 319 10.70 -5.56 12.10
CA ASP A 319 9.41 -5.62 11.43
C ASP A 319 9.32 -4.74 10.17
N ASN A 320 10.44 -4.58 9.45
CA ASN A 320 10.47 -3.84 8.21
C ASN A 320 10.39 -4.76 6.99
N THR A 321 9.62 -4.35 5.98
CA THR A 321 9.58 -4.99 4.67
C THR A 321 10.11 -4.04 3.61
N SER A 322 11.20 -4.41 2.94
CA SER A 322 11.84 -3.62 1.89
C SER A 322 12.02 -4.47 0.63
N VAL A 323 11.27 -4.19 -0.41
CA VAL A 323 11.31 -4.93 -1.69
C VAL A 323 11.57 -3.97 -2.84
N GLY A 324 12.73 -4.07 -3.44
CA GLY A 324 13.17 -3.24 -4.55
C GLY A 324 14.56 -2.65 -4.36
N TYR A 325 15.14 -2.17 -5.45
CA TYR A 325 16.42 -1.47 -5.44
C TYR A 325 16.34 -0.22 -4.55
N PHE A 326 17.20 -0.11 -3.56
CA PHE A 326 17.24 0.96 -2.56
C PHE A 326 15.96 1.18 -1.74
N ALA A 327 15.04 0.22 -1.70
CA ALA A 327 13.88 0.32 -0.83
C ALA A 327 14.30 0.40 0.64
N LEU A 328 13.78 1.38 1.42
CA LEU A 328 14.14 1.62 2.84
C LEU A 328 15.65 1.69 3.10
N LYS A 329 16.44 2.24 2.16
CA LYS A 329 17.90 2.22 2.31
C LYS A 329 18.40 2.86 3.61
N ALA A 330 17.95 4.08 3.93
CA ALA A 330 18.44 4.86 5.07
C ALA A 330 17.67 4.62 6.39
N ASN A 331 16.82 3.61 6.45
CA ASN A 331 15.86 3.41 7.53
C ASN A 331 16.52 2.95 8.84
N THR A 332 16.16 3.59 9.94
CA THR A 332 16.50 3.15 11.30
C THR A 332 15.28 2.91 12.20
N ALA A 333 14.06 3.06 11.67
CA ALA A 333 12.80 2.91 12.39
C ALA A 333 12.07 1.60 12.04
N ALA A 334 11.22 1.14 12.95
CA ALA A 334 10.50 -0.13 12.84
C ALA A 334 9.14 0.00 12.11
N ASN A 335 8.58 -1.15 11.74
CA ASN A 335 7.21 -1.29 11.22
C ASN A 335 6.97 -0.56 9.89
N ASN A 336 7.95 -0.46 9.01
CA ASN A 336 7.80 0.15 7.70
C ASN A 336 7.69 -0.90 6.60
N THR A 337 6.81 -0.68 5.64
CA THR A 337 6.67 -1.49 4.42
C THR A 337 6.99 -0.64 3.19
N ALA A 338 8.03 -0.98 2.46
CA ALA A 338 8.42 -0.33 1.22
C ALA A 338 8.53 -1.35 0.08
N VAL A 339 7.71 -1.22 -0.93
CA VAL A 339 7.70 -2.08 -2.12
C VAL A 339 7.83 -1.22 -3.38
N GLY A 340 8.95 -1.28 -4.03
CA GLY A 340 9.27 -0.52 -5.24
C GLY A 340 10.66 0.08 -5.23
N GLY A 341 11.23 0.34 -6.40
CA GLY A 341 12.54 0.99 -6.51
C GLY A 341 12.53 2.37 -5.83
N CYS A 342 13.48 2.61 -4.95
CA CYS A 342 13.63 3.85 -4.18
C CYS A 342 12.42 4.23 -3.32
N ALA A 343 11.53 3.29 -2.97
CA ALA A 343 10.46 3.55 -2.01
C ALA A 343 11.07 3.82 -0.62
N MET A 344 10.67 4.92 0.03
CA MET A 344 11.19 5.38 1.33
C MET A 344 12.72 5.39 1.45
N ILE A 345 13.42 5.75 0.38
CA ILE A 345 14.89 5.68 0.38
C ILE A 345 15.55 6.58 1.44
N CYS A 346 14.94 7.72 1.75
CA CYS A 346 15.45 8.71 2.71
C CYS A 346 14.88 8.55 4.12
N ASN A 347 14.03 7.55 4.39
CA ASN A 347 13.41 7.40 5.70
C ASN A 347 14.47 7.13 6.75
N THR A 348 14.52 7.97 7.78
CA THR A 348 15.45 7.78 8.91
C THR A 348 14.71 7.29 10.14
N SER A 349 13.85 8.12 10.72
CA SER A 349 13.17 7.84 11.99
C SER A 349 11.64 7.68 11.89
N GLY A 350 11.06 7.82 10.68
CA GLY A 350 9.63 7.62 10.47
C GLY A 350 9.24 6.14 10.58
N SER A 351 8.24 5.83 11.41
CA SER A 351 7.76 4.47 11.65
C SER A 351 6.34 4.25 11.13
N THR A 352 5.95 2.99 10.99
CA THR A 352 4.58 2.58 10.66
C THR A 352 4.11 3.16 9.30
N ASN A 353 5.03 3.31 8.35
CA ASN A 353 4.69 3.78 7.01
C ASN A 353 4.52 2.61 6.03
N THR A 354 3.60 2.77 5.10
CA THR A 354 3.40 1.86 3.96
C THR A 354 3.66 2.60 2.65
N ALA A 355 4.66 2.19 1.90
CA ALA A 355 4.99 2.76 0.59
C ALA A 355 5.04 1.67 -0.48
N ILE A 356 4.10 1.70 -1.42
CA ILE A 356 3.99 0.75 -2.52
C ILE A 356 4.06 1.50 -3.85
N GLY A 357 5.12 1.33 -4.58
CA GLY A 357 5.35 1.97 -5.87
C GLY A 357 6.73 2.61 -5.99
N GLN A 358 7.20 2.80 -7.21
CA GLN A 358 8.48 3.47 -7.46
C GLN A 358 8.49 4.88 -6.87
N GLY A 359 9.42 5.17 -5.98
CA GLY A 359 9.57 6.48 -5.35
C GLY A 359 8.40 6.88 -4.43
N ALA A 360 7.57 5.95 -3.96
CA ALA A 360 6.57 6.25 -2.93
C ALA A 360 7.28 6.64 -1.62
N LEU A 361 6.84 7.74 -0.98
CA LEU A 361 7.47 8.31 0.24
C LEU A 361 8.98 8.51 0.12
N HIS A 362 9.48 8.85 -1.07
CA HIS A 362 10.90 8.90 -1.37
C HIS A 362 11.71 9.76 -0.39
N CYS A 363 11.29 10.99 -0.15
CA CYS A 363 11.98 11.97 0.68
C CYS A 363 11.56 11.94 2.16
N ASN A 364 10.75 10.97 2.59
CA ASN A 364 10.32 10.89 3.99
C ASN A 364 11.54 10.77 4.90
N THR A 365 11.61 11.59 5.92
CA THR A 365 12.70 11.53 6.93
C THR A 365 12.20 11.03 8.27
N SER A 366 11.23 11.70 8.86
CA SER A 366 10.66 11.37 10.17
C SER A 366 9.14 11.25 10.22
N GLY A 367 8.46 11.46 9.07
CA GLY A 367 7.00 11.29 8.97
C GLY A 367 6.60 9.84 9.26
N SER A 368 5.57 9.65 10.09
CA SER A 368 5.07 8.34 10.51
C SER A 368 3.62 8.15 10.13
N GLU A 369 3.16 6.89 10.14
CA GLU A 369 1.76 6.54 9.91
C GLU A 369 1.23 6.97 8.52
N ASN A 370 2.10 7.06 7.52
CA ASN A 370 1.70 7.42 6.17
C ASN A 370 1.46 6.17 5.31
N THR A 371 0.45 6.23 4.44
CA THR A 371 0.19 5.23 3.42
C THR A 371 0.34 5.85 2.04
N ALA A 372 1.30 5.39 1.27
CA ALA A 372 1.55 5.80 -0.10
C ALA A 372 1.46 4.60 -1.04
N ALA A 373 0.45 4.54 -1.88
CA ALA A 373 0.26 3.47 -2.86
C ALA A 373 0.15 4.06 -4.28
N GLY A 374 1.21 3.97 -5.04
CA GLY A 374 1.32 4.49 -6.39
C GLY A 374 2.70 5.07 -6.68
N ARG A 375 3.02 5.20 -7.96
CA ARG A 375 4.27 5.83 -8.39
C ARG A 375 4.34 7.27 -7.88
N ARG A 376 5.39 7.60 -7.11
CA ARG A 376 5.65 8.92 -6.51
C ARG A 376 4.54 9.46 -5.61
N ALA A 377 3.68 8.60 -5.05
CA ALA A 377 2.74 9.02 -4.02
C ALA A 377 3.52 9.52 -2.79
N LEU A 378 3.15 10.70 -2.24
CA LEU A 378 3.83 11.35 -1.10
C LEU A 378 5.35 11.51 -1.30
N TYR A 379 5.78 11.77 -2.54
CA TYR A 379 7.20 11.74 -2.91
C TYR A 379 8.06 12.68 -2.07
N TYR A 380 7.67 13.94 -1.89
CA TYR A 380 8.41 14.95 -1.14
C TYR A 380 8.03 15.04 0.34
N ASN A 381 7.19 14.14 0.85
CA ASN A 381 6.87 14.14 2.28
C ASN A 381 8.17 14.04 3.10
N THR A 382 8.35 14.93 4.05
CA THR A 382 9.53 14.94 4.94
C THR A 382 9.16 14.54 6.36
N THR A 383 8.29 15.31 6.99
CA THR A 383 7.88 15.13 8.39
C THR A 383 6.36 15.00 8.56
N GLY A 384 5.58 15.11 7.47
CA GLY A 384 4.13 14.96 7.52
C GLY A 384 3.71 13.56 8.01
N ILE A 385 2.70 13.51 8.87
CA ILE A 385 2.21 12.28 9.49
C ILE A 385 0.75 11.98 9.12
N CYS A 386 0.35 10.72 9.25
CA CYS A 386 -1.05 10.29 9.07
C CYS A 386 -1.64 10.65 7.70
N ASN A 387 -0.85 10.67 6.63
CA ASN A 387 -1.32 10.95 5.29
C ASN A 387 -1.61 9.67 4.51
N ILE A 388 -2.65 9.69 3.70
CA ILE A 388 -3.01 8.61 2.77
C ILE A 388 -2.91 9.16 1.34
N GLY A 389 -1.96 8.65 0.57
CA GLY A 389 -1.80 8.96 -0.85
C GLY A 389 -1.93 7.70 -1.71
N VAL A 390 -3.04 7.53 -2.40
CA VAL A 390 -3.30 6.37 -3.28
C VAL A 390 -3.51 6.84 -4.71
N GLY A 391 -2.59 6.53 -5.57
CA GLY A 391 -2.57 6.93 -6.97
C GLY A 391 -1.24 7.51 -7.40
N ARG A 392 -1.03 7.60 -8.71
CA ARG A 392 0.16 8.24 -9.26
C ARG A 392 0.18 9.71 -8.89
N ASP A 393 1.28 10.19 -8.30
CA ASP A 393 1.52 11.58 -7.91
C ASP A 393 0.50 12.11 -6.88
N ALA A 394 -0.22 11.24 -6.14
CA ALA A 394 -1.08 11.69 -5.04
C ALA A 394 -0.23 12.28 -3.90
N LEU A 395 -0.57 13.51 -3.42
CA LEU A 395 0.20 14.26 -2.41
C LEU A 395 1.69 14.44 -2.77
N TYR A 396 1.99 14.59 -4.06
CA TYR A 396 3.37 14.57 -4.56
C TYR A 396 4.29 15.60 -3.88
N LEU A 397 3.85 16.86 -3.76
CA LEU A 397 4.64 17.96 -3.17
C LEU A 397 4.45 18.12 -1.65
N ASN A 398 3.67 17.25 -0.98
CA ASN A 398 3.49 17.35 0.45
C ASN A 398 4.83 17.28 1.18
N THR A 399 5.08 18.22 2.08
CA THR A 399 6.31 18.24 2.91
C THR A 399 6.02 17.97 4.38
N THR A 400 5.22 18.81 5.01
CA THR A 400 4.90 18.77 6.44
C THR A 400 3.40 18.65 6.72
N GLY A 401 2.56 18.73 5.69
CA GLY A 401 1.10 18.58 5.83
C GLY A 401 0.72 17.23 6.44
N GLN A 402 -0.31 17.23 7.29
CA GLN A 402 -0.71 16.08 8.10
C GLN A 402 -2.17 15.73 7.89
N SER A 403 -2.52 14.46 8.14
CA SER A 403 -3.92 13.99 8.14
C SER A 403 -4.66 14.28 6.82
N ASN A 404 -3.96 14.20 5.69
CA ASN A 404 -4.55 14.36 4.38
C ASN A 404 -4.89 12.99 3.76
N THR A 405 -6.03 12.88 3.10
CA THR A 405 -6.43 11.72 2.32
C THR A 405 -6.52 12.10 0.84
N ALA A 406 -5.69 11.52 0.02
CA ALA A 406 -5.67 11.72 -1.43
C ALA A 406 -5.79 10.38 -2.16
N VAL A 407 -6.90 10.18 -2.87
CA VAL A 407 -7.14 8.96 -3.65
C VAL A 407 -7.45 9.35 -5.09
N GLY A 408 -6.54 9.08 -5.98
CA GLY A 408 -6.64 9.40 -7.39
C GLY A 408 -5.32 9.89 -7.97
N ARG A 409 -5.23 9.92 -9.30
CA ARG A 409 -4.06 10.51 -9.97
C ARG A 409 -3.99 12.01 -9.66
N SER A 410 -2.86 12.47 -9.20
CA SER A 410 -2.60 13.89 -8.88
C SER A 410 -3.62 14.50 -7.90
N ALA A 411 -4.28 13.71 -7.05
CA ALA A 411 -5.08 14.25 -5.96
C ALA A 411 -4.16 14.94 -4.94
N LEU A 412 -4.46 16.19 -4.56
CA LEU A 412 -3.63 17.02 -3.67
C LEU A 412 -2.16 17.13 -4.13
N ASP A 413 -1.91 17.16 -5.43
CA ASP A 413 -0.56 17.10 -6.00
C ASP A 413 0.33 18.25 -5.50
N ALA A 414 -0.18 19.48 -5.50
CA ALA A 414 0.55 20.67 -5.09
C ALA A 414 0.56 20.93 -3.57
N ASN A 415 -0.07 20.08 -2.77
CA ASN A 415 -0.14 20.28 -1.32
C ASN A 415 1.26 20.31 -0.70
N THR A 416 1.58 21.34 0.06
CA THR A 416 2.89 21.45 0.72
C THR A 416 2.81 21.28 2.23
N THR A 417 2.10 22.17 2.91
CA THR A 417 2.01 22.22 4.38
C THR A 417 0.57 22.07 4.90
N ALA A 418 -0.41 22.06 4.00
CA ALA A 418 -1.81 22.01 4.40
C ALA A 418 -2.20 20.66 5.00
N SER A 419 -3.14 20.69 5.93
CA SER A 419 -3.56 19.53 6.72
C SER A 419 -5.07 19.34 6.70
N ASN A 420 -5.52 18.12 7.05
CA ASN A 420 -6.93 17.78 7.19
C ASN A 420 -7.75 17.91 5.90
N ASN A 421 -7.16 17.66 4.74
CA ASN A 421 -7.86 17.67 3.46
C ASN A 421 -8.21 16.25 3.02
N THR A 422 -9.37 16.09 2.40
CA THR A 422 -9.81 14.84 1.75
C THR A 422 -10.04 15.11 0.27
N ALA A 423 -9.29 14.43 -0.58
CA ALA A 423 -9.40 14.52 -2.03
C ALA A 423 -9.56 13.11 -2.63
N VAL A 424 -10.69 12.86 -3.27
CA VAL A 424 -10.97 11.58 -3.93
C VAL A 424 -11.39 11.84 -5.38
N GLY A 425 -10.54 11.50 -6.30
CA GLY A 425 -10.74 11.71 -7.72
C GLY A 425 -9.47 12.20 -8.42
N ARG A 426 -9.45 12.10 -9.75
CA ARG A 426 -8.34 12.64 -10.55
C ARG A 426 -8.29 14.16 -10.41
N ASP A 427 -7.12 14.69 -10.11
CA ASP A 427 -6.84 16.12 -9.98
C ASP A 427 -7.76 16.83 -8.95
N ALA A 428 -8.37 16.07 -7.99
CA ALA A 428 -9.14 16.68 -6.90
C ALA A 428 -8.20 17.45 -5.96
N LEU A 429 -8.52 18.74 -5.67
CA LEU A 429 -7.63 19.67 -4.93
C LEU A 429 -6.20 19.72 -5.52
N GLY A 430 -6.06 19.58 -6.83
CA GLY A 430 -4.76 19.47 -7.50
C GLY A 430 -3.81 20.63 -7.20
N ALA A 431 -4.28 21.85 -7.24
CA ALA A 431 -3.48 23.06 -7.02
C ALA A 431 -3.38 23.51 -5.56
N ASN A 432 -3.98 22.80 -4.59
CA ASN A 432 -3.99 23.23 -3.19
C ASN A 432 -2.58 23.26 -2.60
N THR A 433 -2.17 24.40 -2.05
CA THR A 433 -0.86 24.54 -1.39
C THR A 433 -0.96 24.59 0.13
N THR A 434 -1.78 25.50 0.67
CA THR A 434 -1.90 25.78 2.12
C THR A 434 -3.34 25.73 2.64
N GLY A 435 -4.36 25.56 1.78
CA GLY A 435 -5.75 25.44 2.20
C GLY A 435 -6.01 24.18 3.03
N THR A 436 -6.71 24.32 4.16
CA THR A 436 -6.96 23.24 5.11
C THR A 436 -8.44 22.87 5.23
N GLN A 437 -8.72 21.66 5.74
CA GLN A 437 -10.09 21.24 6.06
C GLN A 437 -11.03 21.24 4.84
N ASN A 438 -10.53 20.94 3.65
CA ASN A 438 -11.31 20.82 2.45
C ASN A 438 -11.69 19.37 2.17
N VAL A 439 -12.87 19.15 1.64
CA VAL A 439 -13.36 17.88 1.13
C VAL A 439 -13.66 17.99 -0.35
N ALA A 440 -12.93 17.27 -1.20
CA ALA A 440 -13.13 17.23 -2.64
C ALA A 440 -13.33 15.78 -3.11
N ILE A 441 -14.52 15.45 -3.56
CA ILE A 441 -14.86 14.09 -4.04
C ILE A 441 -15.42 14.19 -5.46
N GLY A 442 -14.66 13.76 -6.41
CA GLY A 442 -14.96 13.84 -7.84
C GLY A 442 -13.74 14.28 -8.64
N ALA A 443 -13.68 13.89 -9.91
CA ALA A 443 -12.61 14.40 -10.78
C ALA A 443 -12.71 15.93 -10.91
N TYR A 444 -11.58 16.61 -10.77
CA TYR A 444 -11.46 18.09 -10.82
C TYR A 444 -12.27 18.84 -9.75
N ALA A 445 -12.76 18.19 -8.68
CA ALA A 445 -13.37 18.89 -7.57
C ALA A 445 -12.34 19.79 -6.87
N LEU A 446 -12.62 21.10 -6.68
CA LEU A 446 -11.69 22.08 -6.09
C LEU A 446 -10.29 22.10 -6.74
N ASP A 447 -10.19 21.82 -8.02
CA ASP A 447 -8.90 21.65 -8.72
C ASP A 447 -8.00 22.89 -8.63
N ALA A 448 -8.57 24.10 -8.84
CA ALA A 448 -7.83 25.36 -8.79
C ALA A 448 -7.63 25.93 -7.38
N ASN A 449 -8.12 25.27 -6.34
CA ASN A 449 -7.98 25.80 -4.97
C ASN A 449 -6.51 25.91 -4.57
N THR A 450 -6.08 27.07 -4.12
CA THR A 450 -4.69 27.27 -3.68
C THR A 450 -4.57 27.41 -2.17
N THR A 451 -5.34 28.31 -1.57
CA THR A 451 -5.21 28.69 -0.15
C THR A 451 -6.52 28.61 0.63
N ALA A 452 -7.65 28.42 -0.06
CA ALA A 452 -8.96 28.42 0.58
C ALA A 452 -9.15 27.17 1.47
N SER A 453 -9.92 27.36 2.54
CA SER A 453 -10.18 26.35 3.55
C SER A 453 -11.67 26.13 3.78
N GLN A 454 -12.00 24.98 4.40
CA GLN A 454 -13.35 24.66 4.85
C GLN A 454 -14.37 24.52 3.72
N ASN A 455 -13.94 24.11 2.53
CA ASN A 455 -14.83 23.87 1.41
C ASN A 455 -15.21 22.38 1.30
N VAL A 456 -16.45 22.12 0.92
CA VAL A 456 -16.96 20.80 0.57
C VAL A 456 -17.37 20.80 -0.90
N ALA A 457 -16.71 20.01 -1.72
CA ALA A 457 -17.00 19.86 -3.15
C ALA A 457 -17.21 18.38 -3.48
N ILE A 458 -18.41 17.99 -3.83
CA ILE A 458 -18.75 16.60 -4.17
C ILE A 458 -19.40 16.55 -5.55
N GLY A 459 -18.73 16.02 -6.51
CA GLY A 459 -19.17 15.89 -7.90
C GLY A 459 -18.08 16.27 -8.89
N PHE A 460 -18.26 15.85 -10.13
CA PHE A 460 -17.36 16.24 -11.23
C PHE A 460 -17.39 17.77 -11.41
N ASP A 461 -16.21 18.40 -11.48
CA ASP A 461 -16.03 19.84 -11.66
C ASP A 461 -16.74 20.73 -10.60
N SER A 462 -17.09 20.19 -9.43
CA SER A 462 -17.65 21.01 -8.34
C SER A 462 -16.59 21.95 -7.78
N LEU A 463 -16.91 23.27 -7.66
CA LEU A 463 -15.97 24.31 -7.22
C LEU A 463 -14.61 24.29 -7.96
N SER A 464 -14.56 23.81 -9.22
CA SER A 464 -13.29 23.48 -9.88
C SER A 464 -12.36 24.67 -10.10
N ILE A 465 -12.87 25.88 -10.27
CA ILE A 465 -12.05 27.08 -10.45
C ILE A 465 -11.99 28.01 -9.21
N SER A 466 -12.45 27.51 -8.04
CA SER A 466 -12.33 28.26 -6.78
C SER A 466 -10.87 28.38 -6.37
N THR A 467 -10.40 29.58 -6.13
CA THR A 467 -9.00 29.86 -5.75
C THR A 467 -8.84 30.20 -4.28
N THR A 468 -9.61 31.17 -3.76
CA THR A 468 -9.51 31.69 -2.41
C THR A 468 -10.83 31.73 -1.65
N GLY A 469 -11.95 31.31 -2.25
CA GLY A 469 -13.27 31.28 -1.61
C GLY A 469 -13.35 30.21 -0.52
N THR A 470 -13.80 30.57 0.67
CA THR A 470 -13.85 29.69 1.86
C THR A 470 -15.27 29.32 2.27
N ALA A 471 -15.38 28.23 3.05
CA ALA A 471 -16.63 27.79 3.66
C ALA A 471 -17.79 27.55 2.66
N ASN A 472 -17.49 27.09 1.46
CA ASN A 472 -18.49 26.74 0.47
C ASN A 472 -18.85 25.24 0.54
N THR A 473 -20.11 24.92 0.31
CA THR A 473 -20.61 23.56 0.13
C THR A 473 -21.19 23.40 -1.27
N ALA A 474 -20.58 22.60 -2.11
CA ALA A 474 -21.03 22.31 -3.46
C ALA A 474 -21.20 20.79 -3.66
N VAL A 475 -22.41 20.34 -3.91
CA VAL A 475 -22.74 18.93 -4.12
C VAL A 475 -23.51 18.75 -5.42
N GLY A 476 -22.89 18.16 -6.40
CA GLY A 476 -23.48 17.90 -7.72
C GLY A 476 -22.50 18.14 -8.85
N PHE A 477 -22.83 17.64 -10.04
CA PHE A 477 -22.10 17.91 -11.27
C PHE A 477 -22.04 19.42 -11.54
N GLU A 478 -20.84 19.99 -11.69
CA GLU A 478 -20.57 21.42 -11.91
C GLU A 478 -21.24 22.36 -10.88
N ALA A 479 -21.56 21.90 -9.68
CA ALA A 479 -22.09 22.76 -8.62
C ALA A 479 -21.06 23.83 -8.23
N ALA A 480 -21.47 25.10 -8.23
CA ALA A 480 -20.62 26.27 -7.96
C ALA A 480 -19.30 26.31 -8.76
N ARG A 481 -19.30 25.74 -9.98
CA ARG A 481 -18.08 25.51 -10.76
C ARG A 481 -17.21 26.76 -10.92
N ASN A 482 -17.81 27.88 -11.27
CA ASN A 482 -17.10 29.12 -11.60
C ASN A 482 -16.85 30.03 -10.38
N SER A 483 -17.09 29.56 -9.19
CA SER A 483 -16.84 30.28 -7.94
C SER A 483 -15.34 30.51 -7.75
N THR A 484 -14.89 31.75 -7.95
CA THR A 484 -13.45 32.07 -7.83
C THR A 484 -13.05 32.49 -6.42
N THR A 485 -13.69 33.53 -5.89
CA THR A 485 -13.38 34.10 -4.56
C THR A 485 -14.58 34.11 -3.62
N SER A 486 -15.73 33.63 -4.09
CA SER A 486 -16.98 33.66 -3.31
C SER A 486 -16.88 32.70 -2.10
N SER A 487 -17.53 33.09 -1.00
CA SER A 487 -17.45 32.36 0.27
C SER A 487 -18.86 32.19 0.87
N SER A 488 -18.93 31.16 1.75
CA SER A 488 -20.14 30.86 2.52
C SER A 488 -21.37 30.54 1.67
N ASN A 489 -21.17 29.88 0.53
CA ASN A 489 -22.24 29.45 -0.36
C ASN A 489 -22.60 27.98 -0.17
N THR A 490 -23.88 27.66 -0.34
CA THR A 490 -24.39 26.29 -0.41
C THR A 490 -25.00 26.04 -1.78
N ALA A 491 -24.41 25.17 -2.58
CA ALA A 491 -24.87 24.80 -3.91
C ALA A 491 -25.08 23.26 -3.97
N ILE A 492 -26.34 22.82 -3.97
CA ILE A 492 -26.69 21.39 -3.99
C ILE A 492 -27.58 21.09 -5.19
N GLY A 493 -27.05 20.39 -6.15
CA GLY A 493 -27.78 19.99 -7.35
C GLY A 493 -26.93 20.10 -8.63
N PHE A 494 -27.38 19.48 -9.70
CA PHE A 494 -26.79 19.58 -11.04
C PHE A 494 -26.75 21.06 -11.48
N CYS A 495 -25.56 21.61 -11.75
CA CYS A 495 -25.31 22.99 -12.15
C CYS A 495 -25.91 24.04 -11.19
N ALA A 496 -26.15 23.74 -9.92
CA ALA A 496 -26.56 24.71 -8.92
C ALA A 496 -25.44 25.77 -8.74
N LEU A 497 -25.80 27.08 -8.79
CA LEU A 497 -24.86 28.20 -8.60
C LEU A 497 -23.64 28.16 -9.55
N ARG A 498 -23.80 27.61 -10.75
CA ARG A 498 -22.69 27.24 -11.64
C ARG A 498 -21.81 28.42 -12.04
N THR A 499 -22.39 29.59 -12.34
CA THR A 499 -21.66 30.74 -12.89
C THR A 499 -21.26 31.78 -11.85
N SER A 500 -21.55 31.57 -10.57
CA SER A 500 -21.17 32.49 -9.49
C SER A 500 -19.67 32.69 -9.46
N THR A 501 -19.22 33.94 -9.46
CA THR A 501 -17.78 34.28 -9.37
C THR A 501 -17.41 34.83 -8.00
N THR A 502 -18.11 35.85 -7.53
CA THR A 502 -17.82 36.56 -6.28
C THR A 502 -19.00 36.68 -5.32
N GLY A 503 -20.21 36.18 -5.69
CA GLY A 503 -21.40 36.23 -4.85
C GLY A 503 -21.27 35.41 -3.60
N ASN A 504 -21.52 35.96 -2.44
CA ASN A 504 -21.38 35.32 -1.13
C ASN A 504 -22.73 35.03 -0.48
N LEU A 505 -22.74 34.22 0.56
CA LEU A 505 -23.90 33.96 1.44
C LEU A 505 -25.14 33.44 0.68
N THR A 506 -24.93 32.72 -0.40
CA THR A 506 -25.99 32.22 -1.28
C THR A 506 -26.33 30.76 -0.98
N THR A 507 -27.62 30.43 -0.96
CA THR A 507 -28.12 29.07 -0.85
C THR A 507 -28.87 28.68 -2.14
N ALA A 508 -28.32 27.71 -2.87
CA ALA A 508 -28.87 27.16 -4.11
C ALA A 508 -29.08 25.62 -3.94
N VAL A 509 -30.31 25.19 -3.78
CA VAL A 509 -30.65 23.77 -3.62
C VAL A 509 -31.67 23.36 -4.69
N GLY A 510 -31.23 22.50 -5.57
CA GLY A 510 -31.99 22.00 -6.71
C GLY A 510 -31.19 22.08 -8.00
N ALA A 511 -31.53 21.26 -8.98
CA ALA A 511 -30.88 21.33 -10.28
C ALA A 511 -31.11 22.75 -10.91
N LYS A 512 -30.03 23.37 -11.37
CA LYS A 512 -30.02 24.72 -11.96
C LYS A 512 -30.53 25.85 -11.05
N ALA A 513 -30.65 25.64 -9.73
CA ALA A 513 -30.97 26.72 -8.81
C ALA A 513 -29.85 27.78 -8.86
N LEU A 514 -30.21 29.07 -9.05
CA LEU A 514 -29.28 30.20 -9.16
C LEU A 514 -28.13 29.96 -10.16
N GLN A 515 -28.41 29.23 -11.25
CA GLN A 515 -27.38 28.77 -12.19
C GLN A 515 -26.55 29.93 -12.76
N ASP A 516 -27.19 31.04 -13.17
CA ASP A 516 -26.57 32.14 -13.90
C ASP A 516 -26.09 33.28 -12.99
N GLN A 517 -26.17 33.12 -11.65
CA GLN A 517 -25.67 34.10 -10.69
C GLN A 517 -24.18 34.36 -10.93
N THR A 518 -23.79 35.64 -11.01
CA THR A 518 -22.38 36.02 -11.18
C THR A 518 -21.80 36.67 -9.92
N THR A 519 -22.25 37.89 -9.60
CA THR A 519 -21.76 38.67 -8.45
C THR A 519 -22.82 38.90 -7.39
N GLY A 520 -24.09 38.58 -7.67
CA GLY A 520 -25.19 38.66 -6.68
C GLY A 520 -24.88 37.82 -5.45
N GLY A 521 -25.33 38.26 -4.29
CA GLY A 521 -25.15 37.55 -3.04
C GLY A 521 -26.41 37.47 -2.20
N CYS A 522 -26.39 36.79 -1.08
CA CYS A 522 -27.51 36.68 -0.14
C CYS A 522 -28.81 36.11 -0.75
N ASN A 523 -28.72 35.36 -1.83
CA ASN A 523 -29.90 34.80 -2.49
C ASN A 523 -30.19 33.39 -1.95
N THR A 524 -31.46 33.02 -1.86
CA THR A 524 -31.94 31.68 -1.49
C THR A 524 -32.78 31.09 -2.61
N GLY A 525 -32.25 30.14 -3.34
CA GLY A 525 -32.96 29.40 -4.39
C GLY A 525 -33.17 27.94 -3.98
N PHE A 526 -34.40 27.52 -3.77
CA PHE A 526 -34.72 26.12 -3.38
C PHE A 526 -35.75 25.52 -4.36
N GLY A 527 -35.31 24.70 -5.24
CA GLY A 527 -36.13 24.01 -6.25
C GLY A 527 -35.44 23.96 -7.61
N TYR A 528 -36.01 23.21 -8.55
CA TYR A 528 -35.53 23.16 -9.92
C TYR A 528 -35.59 24.55 -10.56
N ALA A 529 -34.46 25.05 -11.07
CA ALA A 529 -34.35 26.35 -11.73
C ALA A 529 -34.95 27.52 -10.90
N ALA A 530 -34.95 27.44 -9.57
CA ALA A 530 -35.34 28.58 -8.72
C ALA A 530 -34.30 29.70 -8.87
N LEU A 531 -34.76 30.94 -9.19
CA LEU A 531 -33.89 32.09 -9.42
C LEU A 531 -32.79 31.85 -10.47
N CYS A 532 -33.06 31.01 -11.48
CA CYS A 532 -32.03 30.48 -12.39
C CYS A 532 -31.25 31.58 -13.13
N THR A 533 -31.94 32.65 -13.59
CA THR A 533 -31.37 33.73 -14.41
C THR A 533 -30.84 34.93 -13.61
N VAL A 534 -30.88 34.87 -12.27
CA VAL A 534 -30.31 35.95 -11.44
C VAL A 534 -28.81 36.07 -11.77
N THR A 535 -28.35 37.27 -12.06
CA THR A 535 -26.96 37.61 -12.34
C THR A 535 -26.30 38.40 -11.20
N THR A 536 -26.77 39.63 -11.01
CA THR A 536 -26.22 40.55 -9.98
C THR A 536 -27.24 40.90 -8.89
N GLY A 537 -28.48 40.39 -8.98
CA GLY A 537 -29.52 40.59 -7.97
C GLY A 537 -29.12 40.02 -6.61
N THR A 538 -29.53 40.68 -5.51
CA THR A 538 -29.21 40.30 -4.14
C THR A 538 -30.48 40.13 -3.30
N ASP A 539 -30.34 39.38 -2.19
CA ASP A 539 -31.39 39.27 -1.17
C ASP A 539 -32.72 38.68 -1.68
N ASN A 540 -32.69 37.88 -2.73
CA ASN A 540 -33.87 37.21 -3.28
C ASN A 540 -34.11 35.86 -2.66
N VAL A 541 -35.37 35.50 -2.44
CA VAL A 541 -35.83 34.20 -1.98
C VAL A 541 -36.73 33.57 -3.05
N GLY A 542 -36.28 32.44 -3.62
CA GLY A 542 -37.04 31.66 -4.59
C GLY A 542 -37.20 30.20 -4.07
N ILE A 543 -38.42 29.81 -3.69
CA ILE A 543 -38.74 28.48 -3.20
C ILE A 543 -39.81 27.83 -4.07
N GLY A 544 -39.42 26.86 -4.86
CA GLY A 544 -40.31 26.13 -5.78
C GLY A 544 -39.70 25.99 -7.16
N ILE A 545 -40.30 25.16 -7.99
CA ILE A 545 -39.88 24.99 -9.37
C ILE A 545 -40.01 26.33 -10.12
N GLN A 546 -38.92 26.82 -10.74
CA GLN A 546 -38.89 28.07 -11.52
C GLN A 546 -39.48 29.29 -10.76
N ALA A 547 -39.36 29.36 -9.44
CA ALA A 547 -39.73 30.51 -8.66
C ALA A 547 -38.75 31.67 -8.94
N GLY A 548 -39.26 32.81 -9.44
CA GLY A 548 -38.44 33.97 -9.79
C GLY A 548 -37.45 33.74 -10.94
N ASP A 549 -37.78 32.86 -11.87
CA ASP A 549 -36.84 32.33 -12.89
C ASP A 549 -36.31 33.44 -13.87
N SER A 550 -37.05 34.52 -14.12
CA SER A 550 -36.65 35.57 -15.06
C SER A 550 -35.92 36.77 -14.43
N ILE A 551 -35.66 36.76 -13.12
CA ILE A 551 -34.96 37.85 -12.44
C ILE A 551 -33.49 37.83 -12.88
N THR A 552 -33.01 39.02 -13.28
CA THR A 552 -31.58 39.19 -13.63
C THR A 552 -30.82 40.04 -12.61
N THR A 553 -31.22 41.29 -12.45
CA THR A 553 -30.58 42.29 -11.57
C THR A 553 -31.45 42.70 -10.39
N GLY A 554 -32.71 42.24 -10.36
CA GLY A 554 -33.64 42.54 -9.28
C GLY A 554 -33.19 42.05 -7.90
N ALA A 555 -33.52 42.80 -6.87
CA ALA A 555 -33.14 42.49 -5.50
C ALA A 555 -34.38 42.44 -4.57
N THR A 556 -34.21 41.83 -3.41
CA THR A 556 -35.20 41.76 -2.30
C THR A 556 -36.55 41.11 -2.63
N GLY A 557 -36.62 40.32 -3.70
CA GLY A 557 -37.84 39.60 -4.10
C GLY A 557 -38.04 38.31 -3.29
N THR A 558 -39.31 38.01 -2.99
CA THR A 558 -39.71 36.78 -2.32
C THR A 558 -40.71 35.99 -3.17
N TYR A 559 -40.30 34.81 -3.64
CA TYR A 559 -41.03 33.94 -4.56
C TYR A 559 -41.19 32.55 -3.96
N VAL A 560 -42.37 32.24 -3.42
CA VAL A 560 -42.64 30.93 -2.75
C VAL A 560 -43.77 30.19 -3.45
N GLY A 561 -43.48 29.12 -4.09
CA GLY A 561 -44.40 28.29 -4.86
C GLY A 561 -43.91 28.03 -6.28
N GLY A 562 -44.32 26.92 -6.88
CA GLY A 562 -43.95 26.65 -8.27
C GLY A 562 -44.39 27.74 -9.23
N TYR A 563 -43.46 28.23 -10.07
CA TYR A 563 -43.68 29.31 -11.06
C TYR A 563 -44.11 30.65 -10.43
N SER A 564 -43.89 30.86 -9.14
CA SER A 564 -44.20 32.13 -8.47
C SER A 564 -43.26 33.22 -8.95
N GLY A 565 -43.78 34.34 -9.44
CA GLY A 565 -43.00 35.42 -10.02
C GLY A 565 -42.14 35.04 -11.21
N GLN A 566 -42.55 34.02 -11.99
CA GLN A 566 -41.70 33.45 -13.07
C GLN A 566 -41.22 34.48 -14.08
N SER A 567 -42.05 35.42 -14.48
CA SER A 567 -41.75 36.44 -15.49
C SER A 567 -41.18 37.73 -14.91
N VAL A 568 -40.98 37.82 -13.59
CA VAL A 568 -40.48 39.04 -12.92
C VAL A 568 -39.03 39.32 -13.34
N THR A 569 -38.75 40.53 -13.78
CA THR A 569 -37.40 40.98 -14.16
C THR A 569 -36.80 41.99 -13.19
N SER A 570 -37.62 42.77 -12.49
CA SER A 570 -37.20 43.92 -11.66
C SER A 570 -36.95 43.62 -10.20
N GLY A 571 -37.43 42.49 -9.64
CA GLY A 571 -37.34 42.20 -8.21
C GLY A 571 -38.31 42.96 -7.34
N ASN A 572 -38.10 43.03 -6.03
CA ASN A 572 -38.87 43.77 -5.01
C ASN A 572 -40.35 43.37 -4.88
N GLY A 573 -40.75 42.19 -5.26
CA GLY A 573 -42.10 41.64 -5.09
C GLY A 573 -42.14 40.50 -4.08
N THR A 574 -43.32 40.30 -3.46
CA THR A 574 -43.60 39.16 -2.60
C THR A 574 -44.74 38.34 -3.20
N TYR A 575 -44.38 37.18 -3.76
CA TYR A 575 -45.33 36.32 -4.46
C TYR A 575 -45.35 34.91 -3.78
N ILE A 576 -46.43 34.59 -3.11
CA ILE A 576 -46.58 33.35 -2.31
C ILE A 576 -47.75 32.52 -2.82
N GLY A 577 -47.48 31.39 -3.39
CA GLY A 577 -48.46 30.47 -3.96
C GLY A 577 -48.05 30.01 -5.36
N LYS A 578 -48.52 28.82 -5.79
CA LYS A 578 -48.26 28.35 -7.15
C LYS A 578 -48.78 29.38 -8.16
N ASN A 579 -47.97 29.76 -9.13
CA ASN A 579 -48.25 30.76 -10.14
C ASN A 579 -48.61 32.19 -9.57
N ALA A 580 -48.34 32.48 -8.33
CA ALA A 580 -48.57 33.85 -7.80
C ALA A 580 -47.63 34.82 -8.53
N GLY A 581 -48.17 35.92 -9.12
CA GLY A 581 -47.40 36.86 -9.90
C GLY A 581 -46.72 36.27 -11.16
N TYR A 582 -47.26 35.20 -11.72
CA TYR A 582 -46.68 34.53 -12.90
C TYR A 582 -46.41 35.47 -14.07
N ASN A 583 -47.35 36.39 -14.36
CA ASN A 583 -47.27 37.34 -15.43
C ASN A 583 -46.67 38.70 -14.99
N ALA A 584 -46.27 38.88 -13.74
CA ALA A 584 -45.60 40.10 -13.29
C ALA A 584 -44.26 40.25 -14.02
N THR A 585 -43.96 41.45 -14.50
CA THR A 585 -42.72 41.77 -15.24
C THR A 585 -41.87 42.83 -14.56
N THR A 586 -42.25 44.10 -14.69
CA THR A 586 -41.48 45.26 -14.23
C THR A 586 -42.06 45.93 -12.99
N GLY A 587 -43.29 45.58 -12.56
CA GLY A 587 -43.91 46.14 -11.36
C GLY A 587 -43.14 45.82 -10.08
N ILE A 588 -42.89 46.84 -9.25
CA ILE A 588 -42.14 46.69 -7.97
C ILE A 588 -43.07 46.82 -6.77
N ASN A 589 -42.64 46.36 -5.60
CA ASN A 589 -43.37 46.40 -4.31
C ASN A 589 -44.74 45.75 -4.35
N ASN A 590 -44.96 44.78 -5.19
CA ASN A 590 -46.21 44.02 -5.23
C ASN A 590 -46.22 42.88 -4.26
N VAL A 591 -47.38 42.62 -3.63
CA VAL A 591 -47.63 41.45 -2.79
C VAL A 591 -48.77 40.66 -3.43
N ALA A 592 -48.52 39.42 -3.83
CA ALA A 592 -49.57 38.52 -4.31
C ALA A 592 -49.52 37.19 -3.52
N VAL A 593 -50.58 36.86 -2.81
CA VAL A 593 -50.65 35.68 -1.96
C VAL A 593 -51.88 34.82 -2.35
N GLY A 594 -51.62 33.60 -2.73
CA GLY A 594 -52.61 32.63 -3.14
C GLY A 594 -52.32 32.00 -4.50
N LEU A 595 -53.02 30.91 -4.85
CA LEU A 595 -52.92 30.24 -6.14
C LEU A 595 -53.23 31.22 -7.27
N SER A 596 -52.28 31.42 -8.19
CA SER A 596 -52.41 32.34 -9.36
C SER A 596 -52.83 33.77 -8.99
N ALA A 597 -52.52 34.23 -7.78
CA ALA A 597 -52.80 35.60 -7.36
C ALA A 597 -52.06 36.60 -8.25
N GLY A 598 -52.77 37.65 -8.73
CA GLY A 598 -52.20 38.67 -9.58
C GLY A 598 -52.06 38.36 -11.08
N ASN A 599 -52.56 37.21 -11.55
CA ASN A 599 -52.47 36.81 -12.95
C ASN A 599 -53.72 37.03 -13.79
N ASP A 600 -54.84 37.34 -13.13
CA ASP A 600 -56.15 37.49 -13.77
C ASP A 600 -56.58 38.99 -13.84
N ILE A 601 -57.82 39.28 -13.48
CA ILE A 601 -58.37 40.64 -13.45
C ILE A 601 -57.64 41.58 -12.49
N PHE A 602 -56.88 41.04 -11.52
CA PHE A 602 -56.01 41.79 -10.61
C PHE A 602 -54.56 41.84 -11.14
N ASN A 603 -54.41 42.25 -12.38
CA ASN A 603 -53.13 42.22 -13.09
C ASN A 603 -52.08 43.10 -12.39
N ILE A 604 -50.88 42.49 -12.15
CA ILE A 604 -49.70 43.15 -11.59
C ILE A 604 -48.51 43.10 -12.57
N THR A 605 -48.77 42.94 -13.86
CA THR A 605 -47.71 42.72 -14.88
C THR A 605 -46.68 43.86 -14.86
N ASP A 606 -47.09 45.09 -14.96
CA ASP A 606 -46.25 46.29 -15.01
C ASP A 606 -46.58 47.33 -13.93
N HIS A 607 -47.59 47.09 -13.13
CA HIS A 607 -48.05 47.97 -12.05
C HIS A 607 -47.28 47.73 -10.75
N SER A 608 -47.06 48.79 -10.00
CA SER A 608 -46.34 48.74 -8.71
C SER A 608 -47.23 49.01 -7.50
N ASN A 609 -46.75 48.69 -6.30
CA ASN A 609 -47.38 49.01 -5.02
C ASN A 609 -48.76 48.36 -4.81
N ARG A 610 -48.99 47.16 -5.32
CA ARG A 610 -50.28 46.45 -5.22
C ARG A 610 -50.23 45.27 -4.26
N ILE A 611 -51.33 45.06 -3.54
CA ILE A 611 -51.56 43.90 -2.70
C ILE A 611 -52.71 43.08 -3.28
N VAL A 612 -52.46 41.84 -3.69
CA VAL A 612 -53.46 40.94 -4.26
C VAL A 612 -53.53 39.69 -3.40
N LEU A 613 -54.65 39.43 -2.78
CA LEU A 613 -54.87 38.22 -2.01
C LEU A 613 -55.80 37.27 -2.80
N SER A 614 -55.28 36.13 -3.19
CA SER A 614 -55.97 35.11 -4.01
C SER A 614 -56.20 35.53 -5.48
N ASN A 615 -56.89 34.71 -6.24
CA ASN A 615 -57.24 34.91 -7.64
C ASN A 615 -58.75 35.25 -7.78
N ASN A 616 -59.27 35.39 -9.00
CA ASN A 616 -60.67 35.70 -9.30
C ASN A 616 -61.66 34.58 -8.87
N SER A 617 -61.21 33.42 -8.46
CA SER A 617 -62.07 32.33 -7.94
C SER A 617 -62.43 32.53 -6.47
N ALA A 618 -61.76 33.44 -5.75
CA ALA A 618 -62.05 33.71 -4.37
C ALA A 618 -63.37 34.50 -4.25
N THR A 619 -64.34 34.01 -3.48
CA THR A 619 -65.65 34.61 -3.32
C THR A 619 -65.84 35.35 -2.00
N ASN A 620 -65.04 35.05 -1.00
CA ASN A 620 -65.16 35.65 0.31
C ASN A 620 -63.77 35.80 0.97
N ALA A 621 -63.57 36.90 1.66
CA ALA A 621 -62.46 37.11 2.59
C ALA A 621 -63.07 37.16 4.02
N TYR A 622 -62.65 36.30 4.92
CA TYR A 622 -63.06 36.29 6.32
C TYR A 622 -61.97 36.97 7.15
N ILE A 623 -62.27 38.20 7.58
CA ILE A 623 -61.36 39.01 8.40
C ILE A 623 -62.07 39.33 9.69
N LYS A 624 -61.51 39.00 10.85
CA LYS A 624 -62.08 39.25 12.17
C LYS A 624 -61.81 40.66 12.69
N ILE A 625 -60.91 41.39 12.05
CA ILE A 625 -60.44 42.73 12.42
C ILE A 625 -60.65 43.68 11.26
N ASP A 626 -60.88 44.96 11.54
CA ASP A 626 -61.05 45.98 10.54
C ASP A 626 -59.71 46.39 9.91
N TRP A 627 -59.75 46.83 8.64
CA TRP A 627 -58.63 47.46 8.00
C TRP A 627 -58.47 48.88 8.52
N THR A 628 -57.35 49.22 9.17
CA THR A 628 -57.02 50.58 9.58
C THR A 628 -56.24 51.25 8.45
N VAL A 629 -56.74 52.31 7.92
CA VAL A 629 -56.14 53.13 6.83
C VAL A 629 -55.48 54.35 7.42
N THR A 630 -54.22 54.60 7.11
CA THR A 630 -53.53 55.84 7.48
C THR A 630 -54.23 57.03 6.84
N SER A 631 -54.60 58.01 7.64
CA SER A 631 -55.34 59.23 7.16
C SER A 631 -54.85 60.53 7.82
N ASP A 632 -53.54 60.59 8.13
CA ASP A 632 -52.93 61.78 8.70
C ASP A 632 -52.90 62.90 7.64
N LYS A 633 -53.30 64.11 8.04
CA LYS A 633 -53.26 65.27 7.15
C LYS A 633 -51.88 65.59 6.61
N ARG A 634 -50.83 65.29 7.35
CA ARG A 634 -49.43 65.52 6.96
C ARG A 634 -49.00 64.65 5.79
N ASP A 635 -49.66 63.49 5.58
CA ASP A 635 -49.39 62.58 4.49
C ASP A 635 -50.24 62.87 3.24
N LYS A 636 -50.97 63.95 3.21
CA LYS A 636 -51.89 64.33 2.12
C LYS A 636 -51.51 65.66 1.53
N THR A 637 -51.58 65.75 0.25
CA THR A 637 -51.41 67.02 -0.57
C THR A 637 -52.67 67.24 -1.41
N GLU A 638 -52.82 68.37 -1.98
CA GLU A 638 -53.95 68.72 -2.88
C GLU A 638 -55.33 68.43 -2.26
N ILE A 639 -55.56 68.90 -1.04
CA ILE A 639 -56.77 68.61 -0.27
C ILE A 639 -57.87 69.48 -0.78
N GLU A 640 -58.84 68.88 -1.45
CA GLU A 640 -60.02 69.59 -2.05
C GLU A 640 -61.33 69.04 -1.47
N ASN A 641 -62.43 69.72 -1.69
CA ASN A 641 -63.73 69.24 -1.35
C ASN A 641 -64.20 68.13 -2.28
N VAL A 642 -64.88 67.08 -1.74
CA VAL A 642 -65.48 66.02 -2.55
C VAL A 642 -66.52 66.63 -3.50
N PRO A 643 -66.40 66.50 -4.82
CA PRO A 643 -67.27 67.19 -5.79
C PRO A 643 -68.66 66.57 -5.87
N HIS A 644 -68.81 65.34 -5.38
CA HIS A 644 -70.08 64.57 -5.44
C HIS A 644 -70.89 64.68 -4.17
N GLY A 645 -72.24 64.89 -4.28
CA GLY A 645 -73.16 64.95 -3.16
C GLY A 645 -74.48 64.24 -3.45
N LEU A 646 -75.61 64.83 -3.01
CA LEU A 646 -76.93 64.20 -3.05
C LEU A 646 -77.36 63.82 -4.48
N ASP A 647 -77.13 64.71 -5.45
CA ASP A 647 -77.54 64.51 -6.85
C ASP A 647 -76.78 63.35 -7.50
N PHE A 648 -75.48 63.12 -7.13
CA PHE A 648 -74.71 61.96 -7.55
C PHE A 648 -75.27 60.71 -6.92
N VAL A 649 -75.51 60.69 -5.61
CA VAL A 649 -76.02 59.50 -4.87
C VAL A 649 -77.40 59.11 -5.40
N ASN A 650 -78.28 60.06 -5.78
CA ASN A 650 -79.60 59.76 -6.34
C ASN A 650 -79.54 59.07 -7.71
N GLN A 651 -78.44 59.17 -8.44
CA GLN A 651 -78.28 58.56 -9.73
C GLN A 651 -77.60 57.18 -9.63
N LEU A 652 -77.05 56.83 -8.49
CA LEU A 652 -76.47 55.53 -8.26
C LEU A 652 -77.54 54.41 -8.36
N LYS A 653 -77.22 53.34 -9.08
CA LYS A 653 -78.13 52.19 -9.30
C LYS A 653 -77.63 50.97 -8.49
N PRO A 654 -78.02 50.77 -7.24
CA PRO A 654 -77.64 49.62 -6.49
C PRO A 654 -78.25 48.33 -7.09
N VAL A 655 -77.42 47.30 -7.28
CA VAL A 655 -77.79 45.99 -7.89
C VAL A 655 -77.49 44.85 -6.97
N SER A 656 -78.18 43.81 -7.22
CA SER A 656 -77.84 42.51 -6.59
C SER A 656 -77.31 41.52 -7.62
N PHE A 657 -76.14 40.97 -7.38
CA PHE A 657 -75.46 40.15 -8.38
C PHE A 657 -74.74 38.91 -7.74
N LYS A 658 -74.33 37.99 -8.61
CA LYS A 658 -73.29 36.97 -8.32
C LYS A 658 -72.19 37.14 -9.35
N PHE A 659 -70.97 36.88 -8.99
CA PHE A 659 -69.88 36.87 -9.98
C PHE A 659 -70.06 35.72 -10.96
N LYS A 660 -69.59 35.86 -12.18
CA LYS A 660 -69.41 34.79 -13.15
C LYS A 660 -68.15 34.02 -12.81
N LYS A 661 -68.08 32.74 -13.18
CA LYS A 661 -66.87 31.94 -13.02
C LYS A 661 -65.67 32.45 -13.86
N SER A 662 -65.96 32.94 -15.07
CA SER A 662 -65.05 33.74 -15.94
C SER A 662 -65.92 34.63 -16.83
N ARG A 663 -65.30 35.53 -17.61
CA ARG A 663 -66.04 36.39 -18.56
C ARG A 663 -66.70 35.58 -19.65
N GLU A 664 -66.07 34.51 -20.12
CA GLU A 664 -66.61 33.63 -21.17
C GLU A 664 -67.65 32.65 -20.61
N ASN A 665 -67.63 32.43 -19.29
CA ASN A 665 -68.49 31.44 -18.63
C ASN A 665 -69.55 32.13 -17.75
N SER A 666 -70.78 32.19 -18.23
CA SER A 666 -71.91 32.85 -17.55
C SER A 666 -72.46 32.11 -16.31
N ILE A 667 -71.84 31.00 -15.91
CA ILE A 667 -72.25 30.29 -14.70
C ILE A 667 -72.02 31.15 -13.47
N ALA A 668 -73.07 31.36 -12.67
CA ALA A 668 -73.01 32.14 -11.44
C ALA A 668 -72.07 31.48 -10.43
N HIS A 669 -71.17 32.25 -9.83
CA HIS A 669 -70.16 31.79 -8.86
C HIS A 669 -70.27 32.57 -7.55
N GLY A 670 -70.20 31.90 -6.42
CA GLY A 670 -70.24 32.51 -5.10
C GLY A 670 -71.62 32.89 -4.59
N LEU A 671 -71.63 33.60 -3.45
CA LEU A 671 -72.85 34.08 -2.80
C LEU A 671 -73.39 35.32 -3.52
N LYS A 672 -74.70 35.58 -3.36
CA LYS A 672 -75.36 36.80 -3.82
C LYS A 672 -74.80 38.00 -3.06
N LYS A 673 -74.47 39.07 -3.76
CA LYS A 673 -73.90 40.32 -3.22
C LYS A 673 -74.75 41.50 -3.62
N TYR A 674 -74.66 42.56 -2.85
CA TYR A 674 -75.20 43.92 -3.22
C TYR A 674 -74.00 44.80 -3.56
N GLY A 675 -74.16 45.70 -4.53
CA GLY A 675 -73.12 46.61 -4.97
C GLY A 675 -73.58 47.42 -6.14
N PHE A 676 -72.62 47.88 -6.89
CA PHE A 676 -72.85 48.74 -8.08
C PHE A 676 -72.16 48.14 -9.30
N LEU A 677 -72.62 48.44 -10.50
CA LEU A 677 -71.88 48.16 -11.72
C LEU A 677 -70.88 49.29 -11.92
N ALA A 678 -69.60 48.91 -12.16
CA ALA A 678 -68.52 49.85 -12.32
C ALA A 678 -68.76 50.79 -13.49
N GLN A 679 -69.35 50.32 -14.57
CA GLN A 679 -69.73 51.10 -15.75
C GLN A 679 -70.74 52.24 -15.44
N ASP A 680 -71.75 51.94 -14.61
CA ASP A 680 -72.79 52.94 -14.23
C ASP A 680 -72.19 54.06 -13.38
N ILE A 681 -71.22 53.78 -12.52
CA ILE A 681 -70.54 54.80 -11.70
C ILE A 681 -69.55 55.60 -12.57
N LEU A 682 -68.79 54.93 -13.48
CA LEU A 682 -67.83 55.56 -14.38
C LEU A 682 -68.52 56.60 -15.24
N GLU A 683 -69.73 56.29 -15.73
CA GLU A 683 -70.54 57.28 -16.53
C GLU A 683 -70.93 58.50 -15.68
N LEU A 684 -71.14 58.34 -14.37
CA LEU A 684 -71.49 59.45 -13.47
C LEU A 684 -70.28 60.26 -12.98
N GLU A 685 -69.09 59.66 -12.88
CA GLU A 685 -67.88 60.38 -12.47
C GLU A 685 -67.25 61.19 -13.59
N GLY A 686 -67.43 60.78 -14.85
CA GLY A 686 -66.85 61.49 -16.02
C GLY A 686 -65.33 61.38 -16.05
N ASP A 687 -64.61 62.45 -16.41
CA ASP A 687 -63.16 62.40 -16.61
C ASP A 687 -62.32 62.35 -15.30
N ASN A 688 -62.94 62.59 -14.12
CA ASN A 688 -62.25 62.62 -12.83
C ASN A 688 -62.61 61.40 -11.97
N ASN A 689 -62.20 60.27 -12.41
CA ASN A 689 -62.51 59.01 -11.76
C ASN A 689 -61.75 58.84 -10.42
N VAL A 690 -62.46 58.73 -9.32
CA VAL A 690 -61.90 58.46 -7.98
C VAL A 690 -62.48 57.19 -7.37
N ILE A 691 -63.78 56.94 -7.63
CA ILE A 691 -64.50 55.77 -7.14
C ILE A 691 -64.19 54.51 -7.99
N ILE A 692 -64.01 54.73 -9.31
CA ILE A 692 -63.73 53.71 -10.27
C ILE A 692 -62.25 53.76 -10.63
N ASP A 693 -61.61 52.62 -10.42
CA ASP A 693 -60.27 52.30 -11.00
C ASP A 693 -60.52 51.87 -12.47
N ASN A 694 -60.16 52.75 -13.42
CA ASN A 694 -60.27 52.54 -14.87
C ASN A 694 -58.89 52.42 -15.56
N GLU A 695 -57.82 52.14 -14.82
CA GLU A 695 -56.47 51.83 -15.38
C GLU A 695 -56.53 50.74 -16.47
N ASN A 696 -57.51 49.88 -16.40
CA ASN A 696 -57.81 48.90 -17.43
C ASN A 696 -59.33 49.02 -17.79
N GLU A 697 -59.63 49.56 -18.89
CA GLU A 697 -61.01 49.78 -19.37
C GLU A 697 -61.79 48.44 -19.49
N GLU A 698 -61.12 47.37 -19.75
CA GLU A 698 -61.75 46.07 -19.78
C GLU A 698 -61.98 45.48 -18.38
N ASN A 699 -61.37 46.03 -17.33
CA ASN A 699 -61.43 45.52 -15.96
C ASN A 699 -61.67 46.59 -14.92
N LEU A 700 -62.75 47.31 -15.07
CA LEU A 700 -63.14 48.33 -14.12
C LEU A 700 -63.39 47.82 -12.72
N LYS A 701 -62.87 48.53 -11.70
CA LYS A 701 -63.02 48.15 -10.28
C LYS A 701 -63.64 49.29 -9.51
N VAL A 702 -64.49 48.97 -8.52
CA VAL A 702 -65.12 49.93 -7.62
C VAL A 702 -64.40 49.98 -6.29
N THR A 703 -63.93 51.12 -5.87
CA THR A 703 -63.38 51.37 -4.54
C THR A 703 -64.48 51.86 -3.62
N ASN A 704 -65.19 50.90 -3.01
CA ASN A 704 -66.38 51.17 -2.18
C ASN A 704 -66.15 52.15 -1.01
N SER A 705 -64.95 52.23 -0.47
CA SER A 705 -64.56 53.13 0.61
C SER A 705 -64.61 54.63 0.15
N HIS A 706 -64.43 54.94 -1.14
CA HIS A 706 -64.47 56.27 -1.70
C HIS A 706 -65.89 56.74 -1.80
N LEU A 707 -66.93 55.92 -1.76
CA LEU A 707 -68.36 56.32 -1.65
C LEU A 707 -68.69 56.85 -0.28
N ILE A 708 -67.97 56.52 0.82
CA ILE A 708 -68.27 56.99 2.16
C ILE A 708 -68.22 58.54 2.27
N PRO A 709 -67.16 59.23 1.83
CA PRO A 709 -67.15 60.72 1.82
C PRO A 709 -68.26 61.32 0.98
N VAL A 710 -68.61 60.72 -0.15
CA VAL A 710 -69.72 61.16 -1.04
C VAL A 710 -71.08 61.00 -0.31
N LEU A 711 -71.30 59.86 0.34
CA LEU A 711 -72.52 59.66 1.14
C LEU A 711 -72.62 60.62 2.33
N VAL A 712 -71.51 60.93 3.00
CA VAL A 712 -71.43 61.94 4.05
C VAL A 712 -71.83 63.32 3.51
N ASN A 713 -71.35 63.67 2.33
CA ASN A 713 -71.69 64.95 1.66
C ASN A 713 -73.19 64.99 1.29
N ALA A 714 -73.67 63.92 0.67
CA ALA A 714 -75.13 63.85 0.31
C ALA A 714 -76.05 63.95 1.55
N ILE A 715 -75.65 63.32 2.70
CA ILE A 715 -76.42 63.44 3.96
C ILE A 715 -76.40 64.90 4.46
N LYS A 716 -75.27 65.60 4.38
CA LYS A 716 -75.21 67.03 4.77
C LYS A 716 -76.07 67.90 3.89
N GLU A 717 -76.09 67.71 2.58
CA GLU A 717 -76.94 68.41 1.65
C GLU A 717 -78.40 68.10 1.88
N LEU A 718 -78.75 66.81 2.11
CA LEU A 718 -80.11 66.44 2.45
C LEU A 718 -80.57 67.11 3.75
N LYS A 719 -79.71 67.12 4.79
CA LYS A 719 -80.00 67.80 6.05
C LYS A 719 -80.26 69.29 5.83
N ALA A 720 -79.41 69.98 5.08
CA ALA A 720 -79.61 71.39 4.75
C ALA A 720 -80.92 71.62 4.00
N ARG A 721 -81.34 70.76 3.05
CA ARG A 721 -82.60 70.80 2.36
C ARG A 721 -83.80 70.59 3.29
N ILE A 722 -83.68 69.67 4.25
CA ILE A 722 -84.71 69.41 5.28
C ILE A 722 -84.85 70.64 6.20
N GLU A 723 -83.73 71.19 6.70
CA GLU A 723 -83.74 72.38 7.55
C GLU A 723 -84.38 73.57 6.88
N VAL A 724 -84.28 73.75 5.56
CA VAL A 724 -85.00 74.80 4.78
C VAL A 724 -86.49 74.45 4.77
N LEU A 725 -86.91 73.24 4.51
CA LEU A 725 -88.30 72.80 4.48
C LEU A 725 -89.00 72.85 5.84
N GLU A 726 -88.24 72.68 6.94
CA GLU A 726 -88.77 72.75 8.31
C GLU A 726 -88.96 74.23 8.78
N ASN A 727 -88.25 75.18 8.12
CA ASN A 727 -88.32 76.58 8.44
C ASN A 727 -89.24 77.38 7.45
N GLU A 728 -89.79 76.72 6.41
CA GLU A 728 -90.88 77.17 5.58
C GLU A 728 -92.24 76.77 6.20
#